data_76e3a705b15308af8edb28be92b10348
#
_entry.id   76e3a705b15308af8edb28be92b10348
#
_cell.length_a   1.000
_cell.length_b   1.000
_cell.length_c   1.000
_cell.angle_alpha   90.00
_cell.angle_beta   90.00
_cell.angle_gamma   90.00
#
_symmetry.space_group_name_H-M   'P 1'
#
loop_
_entity.id
_entity.type
_entity.pdbx_description
1 polymer ?
#
loop_
_entity_poly.entity_id
_entity_poly.type
_entity_poly.pdbx_seq_one_letter_code
_entity_poly.pdbx_strand_id
1 'polypeptide(L)'
;MNRRNFISNSALFTSGLFLQGNRTKFPLSDISGSNSDSSVDLYEIFRNPGLSYHPYVRWWWNGDKVEAKELVRELRLLKAAGIGGVEINPIEFPTRSEGDDLGKPSLKWLSNEWIDMLKVVFDEAKSLGMTCDMLVGSGWPFGAEYLKAEERSEIVVIAVKKLTGPLEYEVSKFDLFKEADPAVSSPFSGRTMQMLSLKLVPDPLSSIDQITDLSDKTENETFKISVPEGKHALYALIKISGFMQVINGAPGATGPVLDHYNESAVKKYLNHMSDAIEKRIGPLSGNIRALFTDSMELEGANWSAGLMDEFQKRHGYDLFPYLPFILFKTGAMGNVTDFKYGVGLSADFENMVRRMRYDFEFTKAKLLEERFIKTYVAWCRELGVKSRAQAYGRSFFPLESSFSYDIPECESWTMNWLKHKIGEEMTDTYTVFNTTLENLKIGGDQSAISGVSHSIFHGFNYSPPEAPYPGWIRYGGYYNEKNTWWPWFNIYNEYKGRMSALLQHVTMFTDIAILPPQEDMWSLIGSQMEPFPSITHVEYMTLVWETINKNGSGCDYVSERIIRDSVMKDGNMIYGSRKYHTLFLIQVDSLDTSTAQKLLDFVEAGGRILCIETYPGKSLGWKKFVERDREVQSYVEKMKTFPDRFILLKRPEKDFIRWYKGIQKQFGIEPYLKIENPDPYVFQNRYCSDDGLEIVFILNSHIHNSHQTRITFSKNITANKHGWIWNPENGDRYRITLAKDNSIDLNLGPADSFIFVFDNKKSGPEWKPLPTGNPDAKTIENRWSAEFIHCHDGTVKTVQIDVLKDLKEMTDFVNFAGTITYNNTIEINDPVNVIINLGKVYGISELKINGHKCSTKWYGRRIDSIGKYLVKGNNTIEIMIVTSMGNYMKSLTTNPIAQYWTNEKTKTQPLQSMGLIGPVTLYKDNKT
;
A
#
# COMPACT_ATOMS: atom_id res chain seq x y z
N MET A 1 -5.90 -23.13 -7.75
CA MET A 1 -5.62 -22.11 -8.79
C MET A 1 -4.79 -21.00 -8.18
N ASN A 2 -3.68 -20.66 -8.78
CA ASN A 2 -2.79 -19.60 -8.33
C ASN A 2 -3.49 -18.23 -8.52
N ARG A 3 -3.14 -17.18 -7.75
CA ARG A 3 -3.68 -15.80 -7.86
C ARG A 3 -3.69 -15.28 -9.32
N ARG A 4 -2.72 -15.71 -10.14
CA ARG A 4 -2.67 -15.47 -11.58
C ARG A 4 -3.86 -16.07 -12.35
N ASN A 5 -4.26 -17.27 -12.00
CA ASN A 5 -5.38 -17.96 -12.69
C ASN A 5 -6.73 -17.40 -12.26
N PHE A 6 -6.82 -16.82 -11.05
CA PHE A 6 -8.00 -16.11 -10.60
C PHE A 6 -8.24 -14.82 -11.40
N ILE A 7 -7.18 -14.03 -11.64
CA ILE A 7 -7.24 -12.81 -12.44
C ILE A 7 -7.53 -13.12 -13.92
N SER A 8 -6.88 -14.15 -14.50
CA SER A 8 -7.11 -14.52 -15.90
C SER A 8 -8.50 -15.11 -16.16
N ASN A 9 -9.06 -15.87 -15.22
CA ASN A 9 -10.40 -16.43 -15.36
C ASN A 9 -11.52 -15.39 -15.18
N SER A 10 -11.30 -14.36 -14.37
CA SER A 10 -12.27 -13.25 -14.25
C SER A 10 -12.38 -12.38 -15.51
N ALA A 11 -11.29 -12.25 -16.27
CA ALA A 11 -11.28 -11.55 -17.56
C ALA A 11 -11.97 -12.35 -18.69
N LEU A 12 -12.11 -13.67 -18.55
CA LEU A 12 -12.72 -14.53 -19.57
C LEU A 12 -14.25 -14.59 -19.51
N PHE A 13 -14.88 -14.17 -18.40
CA PHE A 13 -16.34 -14.23 -18.25
C PHE A 13 -17.08 -12.99 -18.77
N THR A 14 -16.41 -11.91 -19.11
CA THR A 14 -17.02 -10.67 -19.63
C THR A 14 -16.98 -10.51 -21.17
N SER A 15 -16.38 -11.47 -21.91
CA SER A 15 -16.26 -11.40 -23.37
C SER A 15 -17.04 -12.49 -24.14
N GLY A 16 -18.03 -13.08 -23.55
CA GLY A 16 -18.86 -14.10 -24.16
C GLY A 16 -20.06 -13.57 -24.92
N LEU A 17 -19.88 -12.70 -25.92
CA LEU A 17 -20.78 -12.55 -27.08
C LEU A 17 -20.07 -11.73 -28.17
N PHE A 18 -19.90 -12.36 -29.33
CA PHE A 18 -19.34 -11.89 -30.59
C PHE A 18 -17.81 -11.85 -30.74
N LEU A 19 -17.26 -12.91 -31.31
CA LEU A 19 -16.66 -13.03 -32.63
C LEU A 19 -15.87 -14.35 -32.72
N GLN A 20 -16.33 -15.24 -33.62
CA GLN A 20 -15.53 -16.35 -34.14
C GLN A 20 -14.38 -15.75 -34.97
N GLY A 21 -13.16 -15.93 -34.51
CA GLY A 21 -11.95 -15.53 -35.20
C GLY A 21 -10.72 -16.10 -34.51
N ASN A 22 -10.15 -17.15 -35.10
CA ASN A 22 -8.82 -17.75 -34.90
C ASN A 22 -8.15 -17.61 -33.50
N ARG A 23 -8.30 -18.67 -32.69
CA ARG A 23 -7.46 -18.92 -31.51
C ARG A 23 -6.02 -19.20 -31.94
N THR A 24 -5.17 -18.21 -31.98
CA THR A 24 -3.73 -18.44 -31.82
C THR A 24 -3.44 -18.63 -30.32
N LYS A 25 -3.10 -19.87 -29.97
CA LYS A 25 -2.53 -20.21 -28.67
C LYS A 25 -1.15 -19.53 -28.60
N PHE A 26 -1.01 -18.50 -27.78
CA PHE A 26 0.32 -18.02 -27.37
C PHE A 26 0.89 -18.99 -26.34
N PRO A 27 2.11 -19.50 -26.53
CA PRO A 27 2.75 -20.38 -25.56
C PRO A 27 3.14 -19.56 -24.31
N LEU A 28 2.69 -20.02 -23.15
CA LEU A 28 3.18 -19.64 -21.83
C LEU A 28 4.53 -20.36 -21.54
N SER A 29 5.47 -20.25 -22.48
CA SER A 29 6.81 -20.77 -22.29
C SER A 29 7.77 -19.64 -22.53
N ASP A 30 8.40 -19.18 -21.45
CA ASP A 30 9.79 -18.76 -21.36
C ASP A 30 10.07 -17.88 -20.12
N ILE A 31 9.63 -18.35 -18.95
CA ILE A 31 10.32 -18.09 -17.66
C ILE A 31 10.45 -19.40 -16.86
N SER A 32 10.34 -20.54 -17.54
CA SER A 32 10.80 -21.82 -17.01
C SER A 32 11.56 -22.50 -18.14
N GLY A 33 12.86 -22.53 -18.05
CA GLY A 33 13.63 -23.50 -18.83
C GLY A 33 13.10 -24.89 -18.54
N SER A 34 12.67 -25.52 -19.62
CA SER A 34 12.56 -26.96 -19.91
C SER A 34 11.96 -27.91 -18.86
N ASN A 35 11.03 -28.67 -19.39
CA ASN A 35 10.54 -30.02 -19.02
C ASN A 35 9.28 -30.05 -18.13
N SER A 36 8.20 -30.42 -18.80
CA SER A 36 7.01 -31.08 -18.24
C SER A 36 7.41 -32.29 -17.37
N ASP A 37 6.74 -32.44 -16.21
CA ASP A 37 6.77 -33.56 -15.28
C ASP A 37 7.84 -33.54 -14.16
N SER A 38 8.00 -32.43 -13.45
CA SER A 38 8.40 -32.46 -12.05
C SER A 38 7.59 -31.46 -11.26
N SER A 39 6.84 -31.90 -10.26
CA SER A 39 6.25 -31.05 -9.21
C SER A 39 7.39 -30.21 -8.62
N VAL A 40 7.32 -28.91 -8.80
CA VAL A 40 8.33 -27.98 -8.27
C VAL A 40 8.31 -28.09 -6.76
N ASP A 41 9.42 -28.52 -6.14
CA ASP A 41 9.53 -28.59 -4.68
C ASP A 41 9.55 -27.15 -4.11
N LEU A 42 8.42 -26.71 -3.58
CA LEU A 42 8.26 -25.36 -3.03
C LEU A 42 9.28 -25.06 -1.92
N TYR A 43 9.71 -26.09 -1.16
CA TYR A 43 10.74 -25.92 -0.15
C TYR A 43 12.11 -25.55 -0.76
N GLU A 44 12.48 -26.16 -1.88
CA GLU A 44 13.75 -25.84 -2.55
C GLU A 44 13.75 -24.42 -3.12
N ILE A 45 12.61 -23.97 -3.68
CA ILE A 45 12.45 -22.57 -4.14
C ILE A 45 12.52 -21.60 -2.94
N PHE A 46 11.85 -21.92 -1.83
CA PHE A 46 11.90 -21.13 -0.61
C PHE A 46 13.33 -21.07 -0.06
N ARG A 47 14.03 -22.19 -0.01
CA ARG A 47 15.39 -22.28 0.53
C ARG A 47 16.40 -21.47 -0.27
N ASN A 48 16.30 -21.56 -1.59
CA ASN A 48 17.23 -20.95 -2.55
C ASN A 48 16.45 -20.13 -3.58
N PRO A 49 15.87 -18.99 -3.21
CA PRO A 49 15.07 -18.21 -4.13
C PRO A 49 15.93 -17.63 -5.26
N GLY A 50 15.46 -17.77 -6.48
CA GLY A 50 16.06 -17.06 -7.60
C GLY A 50 15.96 -15.56 -7.45
N LEU A 51 16.84 -14.80 -8.10
CA LEU A 51 16.92 -13.35 -7.98
C LEU A 51 15.61 -12.63 -8.30
N SER A 52 14.77 -13.19 -9.17
CA SER A 52 13.44 -12.63 -9.52
C SER A 52 12.44 -12.59 -8.35
N TYR A 53 12.68 -13.33 -7.28
CA TYR A 53 11.88 -13.28 -6.05
C TYR A 53 12.38 -12.25 -5.04
N HIS A 54 13.63 -11.80 -5.19
CA HIS A 54 14.19 -10.75 -4.33
C HIS A 54 13.44 -9.43 -4.50
N PRO A 55 13.46 -8.54 -3.50
CA PRO A 55 12.84 -7.22 -3.64
C PRO A 55 13.41 -6.45 -4.81
N TYR A 56 12.57 -5.62 -5.42
CA TYR A 56 13.02 -4.61 -6.36
C TYR A 56 13.09 -3.26 -5.66
N VAL A 57 13.65 -2.26 -6.33
CA VAL A 57 13.71 -0.91 -5.82
C VAL A 57 13.25 0.08 -6.88
N ARG A 58 12.42 1.05 -6.50
CA ARG A 58 12.13 2.23 -7.30
C ARG A 58 13.41 3.05 -7.35
N TRP A 59 13.90 3.28 -8.57
CA TRP A 59 15.17 3.95 -8.81
C TRP A 59 14.92 5.34 -9.38
N TRP A 60 14.98 6.34 -8.50
CA TRP A 60 14.72 7.72 -8.82
C TRP A 60 15.88 8.34 -9.64
N TRP A 61 15.64 8.63 -10.91
CA TRP A 61 16.56 9.36 -11.75
C TRP A 61 16.38 10.85 -11.53
N ASN A 62 17.00 11.38 -10.48
CA ASN A 62 16.85 12.75 -10.01
C ASN A 62 17.21 13.79 -11.09
N GLY A 63 16.20 14.48 -11.63
CA GLY A 63 16.31 15.49 -12.69
C GLY A 63 16.82 14.95 -14.03
N ASP A 64 16.81 13.61 -14.23
CA ASP A 64 17.46 12.95 -15.36
C ASP A 64 18.93 13.40 -15.55
N LYS A 65 19.62 13.73 -14.44
CA LYS A 65 21.05 14.10 -14.42
C LYS A 65 21.94 12.86 -14.33
N VAL A 66 21.65 11.88 -15.19
CA VAL A 66 22.25 10.54 -15.14
C VAL A 66 23.42 10.38 -16.12
N GLU A 67 24.40 9.58 -15.73
CA GLU A 67 25.58 9.24 -16.49
C GLU A 67 25.78 7.73 -16.57
N ALA A 68 26.16 7.19 -17.73
CA ALA A 68 26.32 5.77 -18.00
C ALA A 68 27.18 5.04 -16.96
N LYS A 69 28.35 5.63 -16.61
CA LYS A 69 29.28 5.03 -15.64
C LYS A 69 28.63 4.88 -14.26
N GLU A 70 27.89 5.88 -13.83
CA GLU A 70 27.24 5.87 -12.51
C GLU A 70 26.04 4.92 -12.48
N LEU A 71 25.22 4.88 -13.55
CA LEU A 71 24.12 3.93 -13.67
C LEU A 71 24.61 2.47 -13.54
N VAL A 72 25.72 2.15 -14.21
CA VAL A 72 26.36 0.81 -14.09
C VAL A 72 26.86 0.57 -12.66
N ARG A 73 27.50 1.58 -12.02
CA ARG A 73 27.99 1.46 -10.64
C ARG A 73 26.84 1.16 -9.67
N GLU A 74 25.73 1.92 -9.77
CA GLU A 74 24.58 1.77 -8.89
C GLU A 74 23.88 0.42 -9.09
N LEU A 75 23.71 -0.08 -10.34
CA LEU A 75 23.17 -1.41 -10.59
C LEU A 75 24.00 -2.51 -9.93
N ARG A 76 25.33 -2.45 -10.04
CA ARG A 76 26.23 -3.41 -9.38
C ARG A 76 26.14 -3.34 -7.85
N LEU A 77 26.02 -2.13 -7.31
CA LEU A 77 25.83 -1.88 -5.90
C LEU A 77 24.51 -2.49 -5.38
N LEU A 78 23.40 -2.27 -6.10
CA LEU A 78 22.09 -2.84 -5.78
C LEU A 78 22.11 -4.37 -5.86
N LYS A 79 22.72 -4.93 -6.90
CA LYS A 79 22.91 -6.38 -7.03
C LYS A 79 23.68 -6.97 -5.85
N ALA A 80 24.79 -6.33 -5.44
CA ALA A 80 25.59 -6.78 -4.30
C ALA A 80 24.81 -6.72 -2.97
N ALA A 81 23.88 -5.79 -2.85
CA ALA A 81 22.97 -5.70 -1.72
C ALA A 81 21.81 -6.72 -1.77
N GLY A 82 21.73 -7.59 -2.79
CA GLY A 82 20.69 -8.61 -2.92
C GLY A 82 19.38 -8.11 -3.54
N ILE A 83 19.38 -6.97 -4.22
CA ILE A 83 18.23 -6.44 -4.97
C ILE A 83 18.06 -7.22 -6.27
N GLY A 84 16.82 -7.67 -6.56
CA GLY A 84 16.48 -8.48 -7.72
C GLY A 84 16.15 -7.71 -8.99
N GLY A 85 15.80 -6.42 -8.86
CA GLY A 85 15.46 -5.59 -10.01
C GLY A 85 15.27 -4.13 -9.66
N VAL A 86 15.13 -3.31 -10.68
CA VAL A 86 14.93 -1.86 -10.56
C VAL A 86 13.68 -1.43 -11.32
N GLU A 87 12.99 -0.42 -10.80
CA GLU A 87 12.00 0.36 -11.51
C GLU A 87 12.62 1.70 -11.90
N ILE A 88 12.88 1.88 -13.18
CA ILE A 88 13.44 3.14 -13.70
C ILE A 88 12.37 4.23 -13.58
N ASN A 89 12.66 5.26 -12.80
CA ASN A 89 11.69 6.28 -12.44
C ASN A 89 12.29 7.70 -12.60
N PRO A 90 12.15 8.31 -13.79
CA PRO A 90 12.54 9.69 -14.02
C PRO A 90 11.73 10.65 -13.15
N ILE A 91 12.39 11.63 -12.51
CA ILE A 91 11.69 12.56 -11.60
C ILE A 91 12.40 13.90 -11.57
N GLU A 92 11.68 14.95 -11.18
CA GLU A 92 12.24 16.28 -10.98
C GLU A 92 13.40 16.28 -9.98
N PHE A 93 14.43 17.11 -10.23
CA PHE A 93 15.57 17.23 -9.33
C PHE A 93 15.18 17.85 -7.98
N PRO A 94 15.63 17.27 -6.85
CA PRO A 94 15.29 17.76 -5.51
C PRO A 94 16.19 18.94 -5.09
N THR A 95 16.13 20.09 -5.75
CA THR A 95 16.94 21.27 -5.40
C THR A 95 16.74 21.67 -3.94
N ARG A 96 17.84 21.74 -3.17
CA ARG A 96 17.87 22.14 -1.76
C ARG A 96 18.77 23.36 -1.51
N SER A 97 19.76 23.57 -2.39
CA SER A 97 20.66 24.73 -2.35
C SER A 97 21.18 25.00 -3.76
N GLU A 98 21.72 26.20 -3.95
CA GLU A 98 22.40 26.56 -5.22
C GLU A 98 23.62 25.66 -5.45
N GLY A 99 23.72 25.07 -6.65
CA GLY A 99 24.83 24.22 -7.05
C GLY A 99 24.83 22.81 -6.45
N ASP A 100 23.77 22.39 -5.76
CA ASP A 100 23.66 21.03 -5.21
C ASP A 100 23.58 19.95 -6.29
N ASP A 101 23.24 20.34 -7.52
CA ASP A 101 23.19 19.50 -8.71
C ASP A 101 24.54 19.30 -9.41
N LEU A 102 25.63 19.84 -8.87
CA LEU A 102 26.99 19.79 -9.42
C LEU A 102 27.14 20.49 -10.81
N GLY A 103 26.16 21.31 -11.20
CA GLY A 103 26.11 21.89 -12.55
C GLY A 103 25.89 20.87 -13.67
N LYS A 104 25.48 19.62 -13.34
CA LYS A 104 25.23 18.59 -14.35
C LYS A 104 23.95 18.91 -15.13
N PRO A 105 23.98 18.79 -16.49
CA PRO A 105 22.80 19.01 -17.31
C PRO A 105 21.78 17.91 -17.08
N SER A 106 20.50 18.27 -17.15
CA SER A 106 19.42 17.30 -17.25
C SER A 106 19.30 16.78 -18.68
N LEU A 107 19.16 15.48 -18.83
CA LEU A 107 18.73 14.90 -20.11
C LEU A 107 17.23 15.17 -20.28
N LYS A 108 16.84 15.48 -21.51
CA LYS A 108 15.40 15.65 -21.77
C LYS A 108 14.76 14.28 -21.94
N TRP A 109 13.66 14.00 -21.22
CA TRP A 109 12.88 12.76 -21.35
C TRP A 109 12.58 12.46 -22.84
N LEU A 110 12.82 11.22 -23.25
CA LEU A 110 12.71 10.70 -24.62
C LEU A 110 13.68 11.33 -25.64
N SER A 111 14.67 12.13 -25.22
CA SER A 111 15.76 12.48 -26.12
C SER A 111 16.64 11.26 -26.46
N ASN A 112 17.40 11.35 -27.53
CA ASN A 112 18.31 10.28 -27.93
C ASN A 112 19.30 9.93 -26.81
N GLU A 113 19.83 10.94 -26.14
CA GLU A 113 20.79 10.80 -25.05
C GLU A 113 20.15 10.10 -23.84
N TRP A 114 18.90 10.44 -23.51
CA TRP A 114 18.17 9.80 -22.45
C TRP A 114 17.87 8.32 -22.76
N ILE A 115 17.46 8.03 -24.02
CA ILE A 115 17.19 6.64 -24.46
C ILE A 115 18.49 5.82 -24.48
N ASP A 116 19.64 6.42 -24.79
CA ASP A 116 20.95 5.73 -24.71
C ASP A 116 21.27 5.32 -23.26
N MET A 117 20.87 6.10 -22.26
CA MET A 117 21.01 5.70 -20.85
C MET A 117 20.11 4.51 -20.49
N LEU A 118 18.89 4.43 -21.04
CA LEU A 118 18.06 3.23 -20.90
C LEU A 118 18.75 1.99 -21.44
N LYS A 119 19.37 2.11 -22.64
CA LYS A 119 20.11 0.98 -23.23
C LYS A 119 21.24 0.50 -22.34
N VAL A 120 22.03 1.42 -21.77
CA VAL A 120 23.10 1.08 -20.82
C VAL A 120 22.54 0.29 -19.63
N VAL A 121 21.43 0.75 -19.07
CA VAL A 121 20.78 0.08 -17.94
C VAL A 121 20.28 -1.32 -18.31
N PHE A 122 19.61 -1.46 -19.46
CA PHE A 122 19.07 -2.75 -19.90
C PHE A 122 20.19 -3.77 -20.15
N ASP A 123 21.26 -3.35 -20.83
CA ASP A 123 22.41 -4.21 -21.11
C ASP A 123 23.10 -4.67 -19.80
N GLU A 124 23.33 -3.75 -18.87
CA GLU A 124 23.98 -4.07 -17.59
C GLU A 124 23.07 -4.92 -16.69
N ALA A 125 21.79 -4.57 -16.54
CA ALA A 125 20.83 -5.34 -15.75
C ALA A 125 20.71 -6.79 -16.27
N LYS A 126 20.68 -6.97 -17.59
CA LYS A 126 20.67 -8.30 -18.22
C LYS A 126 21.93 -9.08 -17.91
N SER A 127 23.11 -8.43 -17.95
CA SER A 127 24.39 -9.06 -17.61
C SER A 127 24.44 -9.53 -16.15
N LEU A 128 23.77 -8.79 -15.26
CA LEU A 128 23.67 -9.08 -13.83
C LEU A 128 22.53 -10.06 -13.47
N GLY A 129 21.67 -10.42 -14.43
CA GLY A 129 20.45 -11.21 -14.20
C GLY A 129 19.39 -10.46 -13.39
N MET A 130 19.42 -9.13 -13.37
CA MET A 130 18.44 -8.28 -12.72
C MET A 130 17.27 -7.98 -13.65
N THR A 131 16.10 -7.76 -13.05
CA THR A 131 14.88 -7.36 -13.78
C THR A 131 14.77 -5.83 -13.85
N CYS A 132 14.33 -5.31 -15.01
CA CYS A 132 13.93 -3.91 -15.15
C CYS A 132 12.41 -3.81 -15.28
N ASP A 133 11.82 -2.88 -14.54
CA ASP A 133 10.51 -2.27 -14.80
C ASP A 133 10.74 -0.78 -15.11
N MET A 134 9.76 -0.10 -15.67
CA MET A 134 9.89 1.32 -16.00
C MET A 134 8.57 2.06 -15.79
N LEU A 135 8.66 3.25 -15.18
CA LEU A 135 7.53 4.17 -15.10
C LEU A 135 7.14 4.66 -16.50
N VAL A 136 5.86 4.76 -16.77
CA VAL A 136 5.33 5.45 -17.96
C VAL A 136 5.31 6.95 -17.70
N GLY A 137 6.02 7.71 -18.52
CA GLY A 137 6.19 9.15 -18.30
C GLY A 137 7.29 9.47 -17.30
N SER A 138 7.08 10.52 -16.53
CA SER A 138 7.94 10.98 -15.45
C SER A 138 7.08 11.73 -14.43
N GLY A 139 7.28 11.47 -13.13
CA GLY A 139 6.34 11.94 -12.13
C GLY A 139 4.95 11.31 -12.31
N TRP A 140 3.89 11.94 -11.81
CA TRP A 140 2.52 11.43 -11.89
C TRP A 140 1.48 12.55 -11.73
N PRO A 141 0.18 12.35 -12.20
CA PRO A 141 -0.22 11.37 -13.22
C PRO A 141 0.38 11.67 -14.60
N PHE A 142 0.08 10.88 -15.63
CA PHE A 142 0.62 11.07 -16.97
C PHE A 142 0.36 12.47 -17.52
N GLY A 143 1.36 13.03 -18.16
CA GLY A 143 1.27 14.33 -18.80
C GLY A 143 2.58 14.70 -19.49
N ALA A 144 2.58 15.77 -20.28
CA ALA A 144 3.78 16.28 -20.92
C ALA A 144 3.58 17.67 -21.52
N GLU A 145 4.69 18.36 -21.83
CA GLU A 145 4.73 19.68 -22.44
C GLU A 145 4.04 19.75 -23.82
N TYR A 146 4.06 18.63 -24.58
CA TYR A 146 3.53 18.59 -25.95
C TYR A 146 2.02 18.39 -26.04
N LEU A 147 1.30 18.17 -24.91
CA LEU A 147 -0.13 17.95 -24.93
C LEU A 147 -0.89 19.18 -25.43
N LYS A 148 -1.74 18.97 -26.45
CA LYS A 148 -2.65 19.99 -26.95
C LYS A 148 -3.76 20.28 -25.96
N ALA A 149 -4.46 21.42 -26.11
CA ALA A 149 -5.50 21.85 -25.18
C ALA A 149 -6.61 20.80 -24.98
N GLU A 150 -7.04 20.13 -26.05
CA GLU A 150 -8.07 19.10 -26.07
C GLU A 150 -7.63 17.74 -25.49
N GLU A 151 -6.34 17.60 -25.20
CA GLU A 151 -5.75 16.38 -24.62
C GLU A 151 -5.48 16.52 -23.11
N ARG A 152 -5.72 17.71 -22.53
CA ARG A 152 -5.43 18.04 -21.14
C ARG A 152 -6.60 17.71 -20.23
N SER A 153 -6.28 17.36 -19.00
CA SER A 153 -7.28 17.10 -17.95
C SER A 153 -8.20 18.29 -17.72
N GLU A 154 -9.48 18.01 -17.46
CA GLU A 154 -10.51 18.99 -17.21
C GLU A 154 -11.18 18.75 -15.86
N ILE A 155 -11.58 19.85 -15.20
CA ILE A 155 -12.40 19.84 -14.00
C ILE A 155 -13.56 20.82 -14.16
N VAL A 156 -14.73 20.47 -13.65
CA VAL A 156 -15.84 21.37 -13.44
C VAL A 156 -16.01 21.62 -11.95
N VAL A 157 -16.03 22.88 -11.58
CA VAL A 157 -16.12 23.39 -10.20
C VAL A 157 -17.24 24.39 -10.06
N ILE A 158 -17.64 24.72 -8.82
CA ILE A 158 -18.68 25.67 -8.51
C ILE A 158 -18.14 26.84 -7.71
N ALA A 159 -18.57 28.06 -8.05
CA ALA A 159 -18.50 29.22 -7.17
C ALA A 159 -19.89 29.51 -6.63
N VAL A 160 -19.99 29.78 -5.31
CA VAL A 160 -21.28 30.10 -4.66
C VAL A 160 -21.16 31.39 -3.86
N LYS A 161 -22.06 32.35 -4.14
CA LYS A 161 -22.20 33.60 -3.39
C LYS A 161 -23.57 33.66 -2.72
N LYS A 162 -23.60 33.60 -1.38
CA LYS A 162 -24.85 33.67 -0.59
C LYS A 162 -25.32 35.13 -0.55
N LEU A 163 -26.61 35.37 -0.86
CA LEU A 163 -27.22 36.66 -1.00
C LEU A 163 -28.53 36.75 -0.17
N THR A 164 -28.87 37.93 0.30
CA THR A 164 -30.15 38.16 0.95
C THR A 164 -30.82 39.37 0.27
N GLY A 165 -31.96 39.11 -0.37
CA GLY A 165 -32.71 40.15 -1.07
C GLY A 165 -33.85 40.76 -0.21
N PRO A 166 -34.47 41.85 -0.72
CA PRO A 166 -34.27 42.37 -2.07
C PRO A 166 -32.93 43.11 -2.22
N LEU A 167 -32.17 42.84 -3.29
CA LEU A 167 -30.83 43.39 -3.51
C LEU A 167 -30.50 43.44 -5.00
N GLU A 168 -29.97 44.59 -5.47
CA GLU A 168 -29.24 44.64 -6.75
C GLU A 168 -27.77 44.24 -6.48
N TYR A 169 -27.36 43.08 -6.96
CA TYR A 169 -26.04 42.56 -6.72
C TYR A 169 -25.18 42.62 -7.99
N GLU A 170 -23.96 43.10 -7.82
CA GLU A 170 -22.99 43.16 -8.94
C GLU A 170 -21.74 42.35 -8.57
N VAL A 171 -21.30 41.49 -9.50
CA VAL A 171 -20.11 40.67 -9.31
C VAL A 171 -19.39 40.49 -10.66
N SER A 172 -18.06 40.51 -10.63
CA SER A 172 -17.25 40.25 -11.82
C SER A 172 -17.10 38.76 -12.10
N LYS A 173 -16.95 38.42 -13.38
CA LYS A 173 -16.59 37.08 -13.85
C LYS A 173 -15.30 36.59 -13.21
N PHE A 174 -14.32 37.48 -13.08
CA PHE A 174 -13.04 37.25 -12.41
C PHE A 174 -13.21 36.83 -10.94
N ASP A 175 -14.07 37.46 -10.17
CA ASP A 175 -14.30 37.13 -8.76
C ASP A 175 -14.94 35.73 -8.60
N LEU A 176 -15.82 35.37 -9.53
CA LEU A 176 -16.39 34.01 -9.57
C LEU A 176 -15.36 32.97 -9.96
N PHE A 177 -14.50 33.25 -10.91
CA PHE A 177 -13.39 32.34 -11.28
C PHE A 177 -12.40 32.15 -10.12
N LYS A 178 -12.06 33.23 -9.44
CA LYS A 178 -11.18 33.16 -8.25
C LYS A 178 -11.80 32.34 -7.12
N GLU A 179 -13.09 32.48 -6.87
CA GLU A 179 -13.83 31.73 -5.86
C GLU A 179 -13.86 30.21 -6.17
N ALA A 180 -13.98 29.86 -7.46
CA ALA A 180 -14.08 28.50 -7.93
C ALA A 180 -12.74 27.79 -8.06
N ASP A 181 -11.63 28.51 -8.02
CA ASP A 181 -10.29 27.95 -8.28
C ASP A 181 -9.96 26.84 -7.28
N PRO A 182 -9.74 25.59 -7.75
CA PRO A 182 -9.50 24.46 -6.86
C PRO A 182 -8.11 24.55 -6.24
N ALA A 183 -7.96 24.07 -5.01
CA ALA A 183 -6.67 23.96 -4.34
C ALA A 183 -5.92 22.72 -4.85
N VAL A 184 -5.26 22.81 -6.01
CA VAL A 184 -4.44 21.73 -6.57
C VAL A 184 -3.00 21.79 -6.08
N SER A 185 -2.32 20.62 -6.01
CA SER A 185 -0.95 20.51 -5.51
C SER A 185 0.07 21.16 -6.45
N SER A 186 -0.18 21.14 -7.74
CA SER A 186 0.71 21.66 -8.76
C SER A 186 -0.10 22.27 -9.91
N PRO A 187 -0.53 23.54 -9.81
CA PRO A 187 -1.34 24.19 -10.82
C PRO A 187 -0.53 24.49 -12.09
N PHE A 188 -1.14 24.26 -13.25
CA PHE A 188 -0.55 24.60 -14.55
C PHE A 188 -0.89 26.04 -14.95
N SER A 189 0.11 26.86 -15.28
CA SER A 189 -0.07 28.29 -15.59
C SER A 189 -0.83 28.55 -16.90
N GLY A 190 -0.83 27.59 -17.84
CA GLY A 190 -1.52 27.67 -19.12
C GLY A 190 -2.97 27.20 -19.12
N ARG A 191 -3.62 27.07 -17.96
CA ARG A 191 -5.01 26.68 -17.81
C ARG A 191 -5.96 27.73 -18.37
N THR A 192 -7.11 27.28 -18.87
CA THR A 192 -8.20 28.13 -19.35
C THR A 192 -9.44 27.88 -18.52
N MET A 193 -10.24 28.94 -18.30
CA MET A 193 -11.49 28.87 -17.55
C MET A 193 -12.66 29.31 -18.42
N GLN A 194 -13.76 28.56 -18.35
CA GLN A 194 -14.99 28.84 -19.08
C GLN A 194 -16.20 28.73 -18.13
N MET A 195 -17.07 29.73 -18.10
CA MET A 195 -18.33 29.64 -17.37
C MET A 195 -19.33 28.84 -18.18
N LEU A 196 -19.82 27.74 -17.64
CA LEU A 196 -20.80 26.86 -18.32
C LEU A 196 -22.23 27.22 -17.99
N SER A 197 -22.52 27.68 -16.77
CA SER A 197 -23.84 28.18 -16.38
C SER A 197 -23.76 29.17 -15.22
N LEU A 198 -24.77 30.01 -15.09
CA LEU A 198 -24.97 30.97 -14.01
C LEU A 198 -26.42 30.89 -13.54
N LYS A 199 -26.66 30.68 -12.25
CA LYS A 199 -27.98 30.40 -11.69
C LYS A 199 -28.18 31.15 -10.37
N LEU A 200 -29.32 31.83 -10.21
CA LEU A 200 -29.78 32.36 -8.92
C LEU A 200 -30.73 31.34 -8.30
N VAL A 201 -30.38 30.83 -7.12
CA VAL A 201 -31.00 29.69 -6.46
C VAL A 201 -31.57 30.12 -5.12
N PRO A 202 -32.85 29.83 -4.79
CA PRO A 202 -33.40 30.10 -3.47
C PRO A 202 -32.80 29.18 -2.39
N ASP A 203 -32.75 29.66 -1.15
CA ASP A 203 -32.26 28.91 0.02
C ASP A 203 -33.38 28.81 1.10
N PRO A 204 -34.00 27.60 1.29
CA PRO A 204 -33.63 26.29 0.72
C PRO A 204 -34.20 26.07 -0.71
N LEU A 205 -33.58 25.10 -1.44
CA LEU A 205 -34.04 24.64 -2.75
C LEU A 205 -34.84 23.34 -2.63
N SER A 206 -36.01 23.27 -3.30
CA SER A 206 -36.87 22.07 -3.30
C SER A 206 -37.14 21.51 -4.71
N SER A 207 -36.99 22.32 -5.76
CA SER A 207 -37.15 21.93 -7.16
C SER A 207 -36.29 22.80 -8.06
N ILE A 208 -35.82 22.24 -9.19
CA ILE A 208 -35.10 23.02 -10.21
C ILE A 208 -35.96 24.12 -10.83
N ASP A 209 -37.30 23.98 -10.84
CA ASP A 209 -38.21 24.97 -11.37
C ASP A 209 -38.19 26.31 -10.59
N GLN A 210 -37.64 26.32 -9.38
CA GLN A 210 -37.48 27.53 -8.55
C GLN A 210 -36.25 28.36 -8.91
N ILE A 211 -35.39 27.84 -9.79
CA ILE A 211 -34.12 28.44 -10.17
C ILE A 211 -34.33 29.49 -11.25
N THR A 212 -33.75 30.66 -11.07
CA THR A 212 -33.62 31.63 -12.15
C THR A 212 -32.34 31.35 -12.93
N ASP A 213 -32.50 30.88 -14.18
CA ASP A 213 -31.37 30.63 -15.08
C ASP A 213 -30.89 31.96 -15.69
N LEU A 214 -29.60 32.25 -15.53
CA LEU A 214 -28.90 33.43 -16.02
C LEU A 214 -27.78 33.02 -16.99
N SER A 215 -27.82 31.81 -17.53
CA SER A 215 -26.74 31.26 -18.35
C SER A 215 -26.59 31.93 -19.70
N ASP A 216 -27.60 32.68 -20.17
CA ASP A 216 -27.52 33.57 -21.35
C ASP A 216 -26.50 34.72 -21.17
N LYS A 217 -26.11 35.01 -19.93
CA LYS A 217 -25.16 36.09 -19.57
C LYS A 217 -23.72 35.63 -19.37
N THR A 218 -23.41 34.35 -19.51
CA THR A 218 -22.07 33.78 -19.15
C THR A 218 -20.89 34.41 -19.89
N GLU A 219 -21.14 35.03 -21.04
CA GLU A 219 -20.10 35.75 -21.80
C GLU A 219 -19.80 37.17 -21.25
N ASN A 220 -20.64 37.70 -20.37
CA ASN A 220 -20.43 39.03 -19.78
C ASN A 220 -19.24 39.03 -18.79
N GLU A 221 -18.52 40.16 -18.71
CA GLU A 221 -17.42 40.34 -17.73
C GLU A 221 -17.94 40.72 -16.33
N THR A 222 -19.15 41.32 -16.26
CA THR A 222 -19.78 41.71 -15.02
C THR A 222 -21.27 41.35 -15.06
N PHE A 223 -21.78 40.81 -13.98
CA PHE A 223 -23.15 40.34 -13.81
C PHE A 223 -23.89 41.31 -12.85
N LYS A 224 -24.99 41.92 -13.34
CA LYS A 224 -25.94 42.65 -12.52
C LYS A 224 -27.18 41.77 -12.35
N ILE A 225 -27.51 41.48 -11.10
CA ILE A 225 -28.50 40.50 -10.70
C ILE A 225 -29.45 41.09 -9.70
N SER A 226 -30.74 41.18 -10.05
CA SER A 226 -31.79 41.54 -9.12
C SER A 226 -32.17 40.32 -8.30
N VAL A 227 -31.88 40.36 -7.00
CA VAL A 227 -32.13 39.27 -6.04
C VAL A 227 -33.49 39.52 -5.40
N PRO A 228 -34.47 38.60 -5.54
CA PRO A 228 -35.77 38.69 -4.90
C PRO A 228 -35.67 38.68 -3.38
N GLU A 229 -36.76 39.03 -2.70
CA GLU A 229 -36.86 38.97 -1.23
C GLU A 229 -36.56 37.56 -0.73
N GLY A 230 -35.80 37.46 0.35
CA GLY A 230 -35.42 36.19 0.98
C GLY A 230 -33.95 35.80 0.75
N LYS A 231 -33.61 34.59 1.18
CA LYS A 231 -32.24 34.02 1.04
C LYS A 231 -32.07 33.34 -0.31
N HIS A 232 -30.98 33.64 -0.98
CA HIS A 232 -30.61 33.07 -2.28
C HIS A 232 -29.11 32.79 -2.30
N ALA A 233 -28.67 32.07 -3.32
CA ALA A 233 -27.26 31.96 -3.68
C ALA A 233 -27.07 32.03 -5.20
N LEU A 234 -26.06 32.76 -5.62
CA LEU A 234 -25.61 32.75 -7.01
C LEU A 234 -24.63 31.59 -7.21
N TYR A 235 -24.92 30.68 -8.09
CA TYR A 235 -24.08 29.55 -8.51
C TYR A 235 -23.49 29.83 -9.89
N ALA A 236 -22.18 29.76 -9.99
CA ALA A 236 -21.49 29.70 -11.28
C ALA A 236 -20.84 28.32 -11.45
N LEU A 237 -21.17 27.64 -12.53
CA LEU A 237 -20.52 26.37 -12.91
C LEU A 237 -19.39 26.68 -13.88
N ILE A 238 -18.18 26.33 -13.54
CA ILE A 238 -16.98 26.76 -14.26
C ILE A 238 -16.16 25.53 -14.65
N LYS A 239 -15.85 25.42 -15.94
CA LYS A 239 -14.92 24.41 -16.47
C LYS A 239 -13.51 24.98 -16.50
N ILE A 240 -12.53 24.20 -16.06
CA ILE A 240 -11.12 24.54 -16.11
C ILE A 240 -10.40 23.43 -16.89
N SER A 241 -9.80 23.78 -18.03
CA SER A 241 -8.97 22.88 -18.84
C SER A 241 -7.49 23.08 -18.49
N GLY A 242 -6.74 22.00 -18.37
CA GLY A 242 -5.31 22.01 -18.01
C GLY A 242 -5.10 22.60 -16.62
N PHE A 243 -5.96 22.27 -15.67
CA PHE A 243 -5.97 22.90 -14.33
C PHE A 243 -4.79 22.44 -13.45
N MET A 244 -4.16 21.33 -13.78
CA MET A 244 -3.01 20.80 -13.05
C MET A 244 -1.88 20.38 -13.99
N GLN A 245 -0.67 20.33 -13.46
CA GLN A 245 0.50 19.78 -14.14
C GLN A 245 0.98 18.48 -13.48
N VAL A 246 1.80 17.74 -14.19
CA VAL A 246 2.50 16.56 -13.69
C VAL A 246 3.23 16.89 -12.39
N ILE A 247 2.98 16.11 -11.36
CA ILE A 247 3.65 16.24 -10.07
C ILE A 247 5.08 15.69 -10.23
N ASN A 248 6.07 16.54 -9.98
CA ASN A 248 7.49 16.18 -10.01
C ASN A 248 8.00 15.62 -11.36
N GLY A 249 7.46 16.08 -12.48
CA GLY A 249 7.93 15.67 -13.81
C GLY A 249 9.35 16.13 -14.11
N ALA A 250 10.18 15.26 -14.70
CA ALA A 250 11.52 15.60 -15.20
C ALA A 250 11.43 16.46 -16.48
N PRO A 251 12.49 17.15 -16.90
CA PRO A 251 12.50 17.94 -18.12
C PRO A 251 12.06 17.14 -19.35
N GLY A 252 11.07 17.67 -20.09
CA GLY A 252 10.48 17.01 -21.27
C GLY A 252 9.21 16.22 -20.96
N ALA A 253 9.01 15.79 -19.72
CA ALA A 253 7.80 15.11 -19.27
C ALA A 253 7.01 15.91 -18.21
N THR A 254 7.41 17.12 -17.91
CA THR A 254 6.62 18.08 -17.12
C THR A 254 5.49 18.69 -17.98
N GLY A 255 4.63 19.52 -17.40
CA GLY A 255 3.54 20.19 -18.12
C GLY A 255 2.14 19.71 -17.74
N PRO A 256 1.11 20.00 -18.54
CA PRO A 256 -0.26 19.66 -18.18
C PRO A 256 -0.48 18.15 -18.12
N VAL A 257 -1.34 17.75 -17.17
CA VAL A 257 -1.77 16.35 -17.02
C VAL A 257 -2.72 15.98 -18.17
N LEU A 258 -2.60 14.75 -18.64
CA LEU A 258 -3.43 14.13 -19.69
C LEU A 258 -4.89 13.99 -19.25
N ASP A 259 -5.82 14.14 -20.15
CA ASP A 259 -7.22 13.72 -19.94
C ASP A 259 -7.33 12.18 -19.99
N HIS A 260 -7.39 11.55 -18.84
CA HIS A 260 -7.50 10.10 -18.69
C HIS A 260 -8.87 9.54 -19.10
N TYR A 261 -9.85 10.38 -19.29
CA TYR A 261 -11.16 9.98 -19.85
C TYR A 261 -11.22 10.08 -21.37
N ASN A 262 -10.14 10.49 -22.04
CA ASN A 262 -10.00 10.61 -23.49
C ASN A 262 -9.12 9.49 -24.05
N GLU A 263 -9.72 8.40 -24.55
CA GLU A 263 -9.02 7.24 -25.08
C GLU A 263 -7.99 7.59 -26.17
N SER A 264 -8.34 8.52 -27.07
CA SER A 264 -7.45 8.94 -28.17
C SER A 264 -6.18 9.64 -27.63
N ALA A 265 -6.36 10.53 -26.65
CA ALA A 265 -5.24 11.20 -25.99
C ALA A 265 -4.35 10.21 -25.23
N VAL A 266 -4.96 9.25 -24.53
CA VAL A 266 -4.24 8.16 -23.84
C VAL A 266 -3.40 7.35 -24.82
N LYS A 267 -3.99 6.85 -25.91
CA LYS A 267 -3.27 6.07 -26.95
C LYS A 267 -2.12 6.86 -27.55
N LYS A 268 -2.35 8.12 -27.89
CA LYS A 268 -1.32 8.99 -28.46
C LYS A 268 -0.14 9.19 -27.50
N TYR A 269 -0.42 9.43 -26.22
CA TYR A 269 0.59 9.60 -25.20
C TYR A 269 1.45 8.35 -25.03
N LEU A 270 0.81 7.19 -24.90
CA LEU A 270 1.47 5.90 -24.71
C LEU A 270 2.35 5.53 -25.91
N ASN A 271 1.80 5.66 -27.14
CA ASN A 271 2.54 5.37 -28.36
C ASN A 271 3.72 6.34 -28.57
N HIS A 272 3.56 7.61 -28.20
CA HIS A 272 4.68 8.57 -28.30
C HIS A 272 5.90 8.11 -27.50
N MET A 273 5.69 7.54 -26.34
CA MET A 273 6.78 6.98 -25.52
C MET A 273 7.37 5.71 -26.14
N SER A 274 6.53 4.72 -26.47
CA SER A 274 7.03 3.45 -27.02
C SER A 274 7.72 3.63 -28.37
N ASP A 275 7.15 4.41 -29.28
CA ASP A 275 7.69 4.64 -30.62
C ASP A 275 9.08 5.32 -30.54
N ALA A 276 9.24 6.30 -29.65
CA ALA A 276 10.51 6.97 -29.45
C ALA A 276 11.61 6.02 -28.98
N ILE A 277 11.29 5.16 -27.99
CA ILE A 277 12.24 4.22 -27.42
C ILE A 277 12.56 3.09 -28.41
N GLU A 278 11.53 2.43 -28.95
CA GLU A 278 11.71 1.25 -29.83
C GLU A 278 12.39 1.60 -31.17
N LYS A 279 12.14 2.80 -31.69
CA LYS A 279 12.84 3.30 -32.89
C LYS A 279 14.35 3.37 -32.70
N ARG A 280 14.83 3.63 -31.47
CA ARG A 280 16.26 3.81 -31.21
C ARG A 280 16.97 2.55 -30.73
N ILE A 281 16.32 1.79 -29.83
CA ILE A 281 16.98 0.66 -29.15
C ILE A 281 16.29 -0.69 -29.38
N GLY A 282 15.25 -0.72 -30.22
CA GLY A 282 14.49 -1.93 -30.52
C GLY A 282 13.38 -2.22 -29.49
N PRO A 283 12.72 -3.40 -29.61
CA PRO A 283 11.54 -3.72 -28.83
C PRO A 283 11.78 -3.64 -27.31
N LEU A 284 10.82 -3.13 -26.59
CA LEU A 284 10.79 -3.12 -25.12
C LEU A 284 10.69 -4.53 -24.54
N SER A 285 10.01 -5.45 -25.23
CA SER A 285 9.99 -6.86 -24.88
C SER A 285 11.40 -7.45 -24.83
N GLY A 286 11.69 -8.21 -23.75
CA GLY A 286 13.03 -8.76 -23.53
C GLY A 286 14.03 -7.81 -22.86
N ASN A 287 13.69 -6.52 -22.70
CA ASN A 287 14.47 -5.53 -21.95
C ASN A 287 13.79 -5.19 -20.62
N ILE A 288 12.48 -5.05 -20.61
CA ILE A 288 11.70 -4.78 -19.38
C ILE A 288 10.65 -5.88 -19.14
N ARG A 289 10.35 -6.11 -17.86
CA ARG A 289 9.30 -7.02 -17.42
C ARG A 289 7.93 -6.35 -17.49
N ALA A 290 7.84 -5.12 -16.99
CA ALA A 290 6.59 -4.40 -16.87
C ALA A 290 6.75 -2.90 -17.08
N LEU A 291 5.73 -2.28 -17.64
CA LEU A 291 5.49 -0.85 -17.58
C LEU A 291 4.62 -0.54 -16.35
N PHE A 292 4.96 0.53 -15.66
CA PHE A 292 4.33 0.94 -14.40
C PHE A 292 3.58 2.26 -14.54
N THR A 293 2.39 2.31 -13.97
CA THR A 293 1.67 3.57 -13.71
C THR A 293 1.54 3.78 -12.22
N ASP A 294 1.96 4.94 -11.76
CA ASP A 294 1.87 5.38 -10.37
C ASP A 294 0.41 5.69 -9.99
N SER A 295 0.17 6.13 -8.77
CA SER A 295 -1.16 6.49 -8.26
C SER A 295 -1.82 7.57 -9.11
N MET A 296 -3.15 7.41 -9.33
CA MET A 296 -3.93 8.31 -10.16
C MET A 296 -4.42 9.52 -9.34
N GLU A 297 -3.50 10.39 -8.98
CA GLU A 297 -3.75 11.61 -8.21
C GLU A 297 -4.30 12.73 -9.10
N LEU A 298 -5.51 12.53 -9.65
CA LEU A 298 -6.12 13.40 -10.65
C LEU A 298 -6.65 14.74 -10.08
N GLU A 299 -6.36 15.09 -8.82
CA GLU A 299 -6.72 16.37 -8.16
C GLU A 299 -8.20 16.78 -8.35
N GLY A 300 -9.08 15.79 -8.53
CA GLY A 300 -10.50 15.99 -8.70
C GLY A 300 -10.98 16.12 -10.14
N ALA A 301 -10.16 15.82 -11.16
CA ALA A 301 -10.58 15.77 -12.55
C ALA A 301 -11.93 15.03 -12.67
N ASN A 302 -12.93 15.68 -13.28
CA ASN A 302 -14.29 15.18 -13.31
C ASN A 302 -15.02 15.52 -14.62
N TRP A 303 -14.28 15.98 -15.64
CA TRP A 303 -14.83 16.39 -16.91
C TRP A 303 -13.96 15.89 -18.07
N SER A 304 -14.62 15.63 -19.20
CA SER A 304 -14.02 15.33 -20.50
C SER A 304 -15.04 15.57 -21.59
N ALA A 305 -14.58 15.76 -22.81
CA ALA A 305 -15.46 15.92 -23.97
C ALA A 305 -16.39 14.69 -24.12
N GLY A 306 -17.69 14.94 -24.31
CA GLY A 306 -18.71 13.89 -24.46
C GLY A 306 -19.11 13.16 -23.17
N LEU A 307 -18.65 13.61 -21.99
CA LEU A 307 -19.01 12.99 -20.71
C LEU A 307 -20.53 13.03 -20.46
N MET A 308 -21.19 14.16 -20.76
CA MET A 308 -22.65 14.31 -20.58
C MET A 308 -23.46 13.41 -21.51
N ASP A 309 -23.01 13.24 -22.76
CA ASP A 309 -23.64 12.32 -23.70
C ASP A 309 -23.52 10.86 -23.24
N GLU A 310 -22.36 10.47 -22.76
CA GLU A 310 -22.13 9.13 -22.14
C GLU A 310 -22.96 8.93 -20.90
N PHE A 311 -23.11 9.95 -20.06
CA PHE A 311 -23.98 9.91 -18.89
C PHE A 311 -25.44 9.70 -19.30
N GLN A 312 -25.94 10.52 -20.23
CA GLN A 312 -27.34 10.41 -20.72
C GLN A 312 -27.60 9.05 -21.35
N LYS A 313 -26.64 8.52 -22.12
CA LYS A 313 -26.74 7.19 -22.73
C LYS A 313 -26.84 6.07 -21.67
N ARG A 314 -26.10 6.16 -20.58
CA ARG A 314 -26.08 5.16 -19.50
C ARG A 314 -27.31 5.24 -18.61
N HIS A 315 -27.68 6.46 -18.20
CA HIS A 315 -28.69 6.67 -17.16
C HIS A 315 -30.05 7.12 -17.73
N GLY A 316 -30.10 7.63 -18.97
CA GLY A 316 -31.34 8.00 -19.69
C GLY A 316 -32.00 9.27 -19.18
N TYR A 317 -31.22 10.20 -18.62
CA TYR A 317 -31.65 11.54 -18.23
C TYR A 317 -30.49 12.54 -18.35
N ASP A 318 -30.87 13.85 -18.50
CA ASP A 318 -29.89 14.94 -18.56
C ASP A 318 -29.46 15.34 -17.16
N LEU A 319 -28.15 15.27 -16.87
CA LEU A 319 -27.56 15.66 -15.60
C LEU A 319 -27.21 17.14 -15.52
N PHE A 320 -26.99 17.81 -16.65
CA PHE A 320 -26.42 19.17 -16.69
C PHE A 320 -27.18 20.21 -15.82
N PRO A 321 -28.53 20.24 -15.76
CA PRO A 321 -29.26 21.13 -14.87
C PRO A 321 -28.97 20.93 -13.37
N TYR A 322 -28.62 19.72 -12.98
CA TYR A 322 -28.39 19.28 -11.59
C TYR A 322 -26.92 19.32 -11.20
N LEU A 323 -26.01 19.46 -12.17
CA LEU A 323 -24.57 19.37 -11.97
C LEU A 323 -24.05 20.34 -10.86
N PRO A 324 -24.53 21.59 -10.74
CA PRO A 324 -24.10 22.48 -9.66
C PRO A 324 -24.41 21.98 -8.24
N PHE A 325 -25.38 21.09 -8.08
CA PHE A 325 -25.84 20.60 -6.78
C PHE A 325 -25.21 19.26 -6.40
N ILE A 326 -24.69 18.51 -7.36
CA ILE A 326 -23.96 17.27 -7.06
C ILE A 326 -22.50 17.51 -6.70
N LEU A 327 -21.94 18.68 -7.02
CA LEU A 327 -20.57 19.07 -6.75
C LEU A 327 -20.42 19.71 -5.36
N PHE A 328 -19.23 19.63 -4.80
CA PHE A 328 -18.82 20.27 -3.56
C PHE A 328 -17.65 21.21 -3.79
N LYS A 329 -17.35 22.05 -2.80
CA LYS A 329 -16.06 22.75 -2.75
C LYS A 329 -14.97 21.74 -2.39
N THR A 330 -13.96 21.70 -3.24
CA THR A 330 -12.83 20.75 -3.09
C THR A 330 -11.56 21.48 -2.67
N GLY A 331 -10.71 20.78 -1.91
CA GLY A 331 -9.35 21.18 -1.56
C GLY A 331 -8.31 20.43 -2.35
N ALA A 332 -7.09 20.34 -1.78
CA ALA A 332 -6.01 19.55 -2.34
C ALA A 332 -6.42 18.08 -2.56
N MET A 333 -5.86 17.45 -3.57
CA MET A 333 -6.20 16.09 -4.02
C MET A 333 -7.68 15.95 -4.45
N GLY A 334 -8.38 17.05 -4.69
CA GLY A 334 -9.79 17.08 -5.05
C GLY A 334 -10.75 16.59 -3.97
N ASN A 335 -10.31 16.46 -2.72
CA ASN A 335 -11.15 16.03 -1.60
C ASN A 335 -12.14 17.10 -1.18
N VAL A 336 -13.34 16.70 -0.75
CA VAL A 336 -14.36 17.62 -0.27
C VAL A 336 -13.90 18.32 1.02
N THR A 337 -13.98 19.65 1.04
CA THR A 337 -13.59 20.47 2.20
C THR A 337 -14.77 21.12 2.91
N ASP A 338 -15.89 21.31 2.21
CA ASP A 338 -17.10 21.89 2.78
C ASP A 338 -18.36 21.20 2.23
N PHE A 339 -19.03 20.44 3.13
CA PHE A 339 -20.28 19.72 2.84
C PHE A 339 -21.52 20.64 2.81
N LYS A 340 -21.40 21.87 3.32
CA LYS A 340 -22.48 22.86 3.41
C LYS A 340 -22.29 24.01 2.43
N TYR A 341 -21.37 23.82 1.48
CA TYR A 341 -21.12 24.81 0.45
C TYR A 341 -22.31 24.86 -0.54
N GLY A 342 -23.03 25.97 -0.51
CA GLY A 342 -24.23 26.16 -1.29
C GLY A 342 -25.48 26.44 -0.44
N VAL A 343 -26.65 26.20 -1.04
CA VAL A 343 -27.95 26.35 -0.40
C VAL A 343 -28.37 25.08 0.35
N GLY A 344 -29.23 25.22 1.36
CA GLY A 344 -29.91 24.07 1.95
C GLY A 344 -30.83 23.40 0.91
N LEU A 345 -30.91 22.07 0.96
CA LEU A 345 -31.79 21.30 0.09
C LEU A 345 -32.95 20.71 0.91
N SER A 346 -34.16 20.61 0.33
CA SER A 346 -35.23 19.81 0.93
C SER A 346 -34.82 18.34 0.97
N ALA A 347 -35.36 17.54 1.87
CA ALA A 347 -35.02 16.12 2.03
C ALA A 347 -35.21 15.32 0.72
N ASP A 348 -36.28 15.57 -0.02
CA ASP A 348 -36.54 14.91 -1.29
C ASP A 348 -35.54 15.30 -2.39
N PHE A 349 -35.23 16.60 -2.47
CA PHE A 349 -34.26 17.09 -3.44
C PHE A 349 -32.84 16.62 -3.09
N GLU A 350 -32.47 16.58 -1.81
CA GLU A 350 -31.18 16.04 -1.36
C GLU A 350 -31.06 14.54 -1.70
N ASN A 351 -32.10 13.74 -1.46
CA ASN A 351 -32.12 12.32 -1.85
C ASN A 351 -31.92 12.15 -3.36
N MET A 352 -32.60 12.98 -4.18
CA MET A 352 -32.42 12.99 -5.63
C MET A 352 -30.97 13.33 -6.02
N VAL A 353 -30.42 14.40 -5.46
CA VAL A 353 -29.02 14.85 -5.72
C VAL A 353 -28.00 13.78 -5.35
N ARG A 354 -28.17 13.11 -4.21
CA ARG A 354 -27.31 12.03 -3.78
C ARG A 354 -27.30 10.85 -4.78
N ARG A 355 -28.47 10.46 -5.27
CA ARG A 355 -28.60 9.39 -6.28
C ARG A 355 -27.99 9.78 -7.62
N MET A 356 -28.17 11.02 -8.06
CA MET A 356 -27.54 11.54 -9.27
C MET A 356 -26.02 11.65 -9.14
N ARG A 357 -25.52 11.98 -7.93
CA ARG A 357 -24.08 11.99 -7.65
C ARG A 357 -23.49 10.59 -7.78
N TYR A 358 -24.16 9.56 -7.25
CA TYR A 358 -23.75 8.17 -7.49
C TYR A 358 -23.67 7.84 -8.98
N ASP A 359 -24.71 8.15 -9.77
CA ASP A 359 -24.73 7.89 -11.20
C ASP A 359 -23.58 8.62 -11.94
N PHE A 360 -23.22 9.83 -11.49
CA PHE A 360 -22.09 10.59 -12.04
C PHE A 360 -20.74 9.93 -11.68
N GLU A 361 -20.53 9.55 -10.45
CA GLU A 361 -19.30 8.87 -10.00
C GLU A 361 -19.13 7.51 -10.69
N PHE A 362 -20.22 6.75 -10.80
CA PHE A 362 -20.24 5.49 -11.54
C PHE A 362 -19.85 5.68 -13.02
N THR A 363 -20.38 6.73 -13.67
CA THR A 363 -20.04 7.05 -15.06
C THR A 363 -18.56 7.36 -15.23
N LYS A 364 -17.97 8.19 -14.34
CA LYS A 364 -16.54 8.51 -14.37
C LYS A 364 -15.68 7.25 -14.17
N ALA A 365 -16.02 6.43 -13.19
CA ALA A 365 -15.28 5.20 -12.94
C ALA A 365 -15.33 4.23 -14.12
N LYS A 366 -16.50 4.13 -14.79
CA LYS A 366 -16.63 3.33 -16.01
C LYS A 366 -15.83 3.90 -17.17
N LEU A 367 -15.82 5.20 -17.36
CA LEU A 367 -15.03 5.83 -18.42
C LEU A 367 -13.52 5.64 -18.16
N LEU A 368 -13.06 5.74 -16.92
CA LEU A 368 -11.67 5.46 -16.57
C LEU A 368 -11.31 3.99 -16.87
N GLU A 369 -12.18 3.04 -16.47
CA GLU A 369 -12.01 1.61 -16.79
C GLU A 369 -11.93 1.37 -18.30
N GLU A 370 -12.84 1.95 -19.06
CA GLU A 370 -12.99 1.70 -20.50
C GLU A 370 -11.93 2.41 -21.34
N ARG A 371 -11.59 3.67 -21.01
CA ARG A 371 -10.78 4.55 -21.85
C ARG A 371 -9.31 4.64 -21.43
N PHE A 372 -9.02 4.46 -20.15
CA PHE A 372 -7.65 4.46 -19.66
C PHE A 372 -7.15 3.05 -19.35
N ILE A 373 -7.78 2.33 -18.40
CA ILE A 373 -7.25 1.06 -17.90
C ILE A 373 -7.15 0.03 -19.02
N LYS A 374 -8.24 -0.18 -19.78
CA LYS A 374 -8.24 -1.13 -20.90
C LYS A 374 -7.24 -0.75 -21.99
N THR A 375 -7.13 0.53 -22.32
CA THR A 375 -6.20 1.04 -23.31
C THR A 375 -4.75 0.80 -22.89
N TYR A 376 -4.42 1.11 -21.65
CA TYR A 376 -3.09 0.89 -21.08
C TYR A 376 -2.69 -0.58 -21.05
N VAL A 377 -3.59 -1.45 -20.56
CA VAL A 377 -3.35 -2.90 -20.51
C VAL A 377 -3.19 -3.50 -21.92
N ALA A 378 -4.01 -3.05 -22.89
CA ALA A 378 -3.90 -3.49 -24.29
C ALA A 378 -2.56 -3.07 -24.88
N TRP A 379 -2.15 -1.83 -24.69
CA TRP A 379 -0.87 -1.29 -25.16
C TRP A 379 0.33 -2.06 -24.57
N CYS A 380 0.35 -2.34 -23.27
CA CYS A 380 1.40 -3.15 -22.67
C CYS A 380 1.47 -4.56 -23.30
N ARG A 381 0.30 -5.15 -23.56
CA ARG A 381 0.20 -6.47 -24.22
C ARG A 381 0.72 -6.44 -25.65
N GLU A 382 0.41 -5.40 -26.42
CA GLU A 382 0.91 -5.20 -27.79
C GLU A 382 2.45 -5.08 -27.81
N LEU A 383 3.04 -4.42 -26.82
CA LEU A 383 4.49 -4.32 -26.62
C LEU A 383 5.14 -5.60 -26.09
N GLY A 384 4.36 -6.63 -25.72
CA GLY A 384 4.87 -7.89 -25.15
C GLY A 384 5.44 -7.74 -23.74
N VAL A 385 4.99 -6.75 -22.98
CA VAL A 385 5.36 -6.48 -21.58
C VAL A 385 4.15 -6.57 -20.66
N LYS A 386 4.38 -6.68 -19.34
CA LYS A 386 3.28 -6.70 -18.36
C LYS A 386 2.82 -5.29 -18.01
N SER A 387 1.52 -5.16 -17.76
CA SER A 387 0.95 -3.97 -17.14
C SER A 387 1.06 -4.05 -15.63
N ARG A 388 1.64 -3.01 -14.99
CA ARG A 388 1.77 -2.87 -13.54
C ARG A 388 1.20 -1.52 -13.13
N ALA A 389 0.41 -1.47 -12.04
CA ALA A 389 -0.23 -0.23 -11.63
C ALA A 389 -0.49 -0.18 -10.13
N GLN A 390 -0.39 1.02 -9.58
CA GLN A 390 -1.02 1.40 -8.33
C GLN A 390 -2.48 1.77 -8.65
N ALA A 391 -3.38 0.77 -8.56
CA ALA A 391 -4.78 0.91 -8.98
C ALA A 391 -5.62 1.59 -7.92
N TYR A 392 -5.21 2.77 -7.47
CA TYR A 392 -5.95 3.61 -6.53
C TYR A 392 -5.81 5.10 -6.89
N GLY A 393 -6.59 5.92 -6.23
CA GLY A 393 -6.78 7.32 -6.50
C GLY A 393 -8.25 7.61 -6.77
N ARG A 394 -8.53 8.68 -7.51
CA ARG A 394 -9.90 9.12 -7.76
C ARG A 394 -10.54 8.38 -8.93
N SER A 395 -11.85 8.11 -8.82
CA SER A 395 -12.67 7.46 -9.85
C SER A 395 -12.30 6.01 -10.21
N PHE A 396 -11.68 5.29 -9.29
CA PHE A 396 -11.48 3.86 -9.42
C PHE A 396 -12.60 3.05 -8.74
N PHE A 397 -12.93 1.90 -9.32
CA PHE A 397 -13.56 0.83 -8.55
C PHE A 397 -12.46 0.17 -7.71
N PRO A 398 -12.48 0.27 -6.38
CA PRO A 398 -11.31 -0.07 -5.55
C PRO A 398 -10.77 -1.48 -5.72
N LEU A 399 -11.64 -2.46 -6.02
CA LEU A 399 -11.25 -3.85 -6.22
C LEU A 399 -11.12 -4.21 -7.70
N GLU A 400 -12.15 -3.91 -8.51
CA GLU A 400 -12.25 -4.33 -9.91
C GLU A 400 -11.19 -3.70 -10.80
N SER A 401 -10.81 -2.46 -10.53
CA SER A 401 -9.77 -1.79 -11.29
C SER A 401 -8.42 -2.50 -11.14
N SER A 402 -8.12 -3.03 -9.94
CA SER A 402 -6.90 -3.82 -9.70
C SER A 402 -6.86 -5.12 -10.49
N PHE A 403 -8.02 -5.74 -10.78
CA PHE A 403 -8.08 -7.02 -11.49
C PHE A 403 -7.71 -6.93 -12.98
N SER A 404 -7.72 -5.73 -13.53
CA SER A 404 -7.43 -5.51 -14.96
C SER A 404 -5.95 -5.60 -15.28
N TYR A 405 -5.08 -5.34 -14.31
CA TYR A 405 -3.63 -5.32 -14.51
C TYR A 405 -2.97 -6.69 -14.28
N ASP A 406 -1.87 -6.95 -15.00
CA ASP A 406 -1.08 -8.17 -14.79
C ASP A 406 -0.40 -8.19 -13.41
N ILE A 407 0.00 -7.02 -12.90
CA ILE A 407 0.65 -6.83 -11.61
C ILE A 407 -0.02 -5.65 -10.88
N PRO A 408 -1.09 -5.91 -10.11
CA PRO A 408 -1.65 -4.88 -9.24
C PRO A 408 -0.68 -4.59 -8.08
N GLU A 409 -0.45 -3.33 -7.81
CA GLU A 409 0.40 -2.85 -6.72
C GLU A 409 -0.42 -2.01 -5.73
N CYS A 410 0.02 -1.96 -4.49
CA CYS A 410 -0.47 -1.07 -3.46
C CYS A 410 0.70 -0.51 -2.68
N GLU A 411 0.52 0.65 -2.08
CA GLU A 411 1.48 1.22 -1.12
C GLU A 411 1.15 0.76 0.29
N SER A 412 2.13 0.20 1.00
CA SER A 412 1.91 -0.32 2.35
C SER A 412 1.57 0.78 3.37
N TRP A 413 2.02 2.01 3.15
CA TRP A 413 1.71 3.14 4.02
C TRP A 413 0.29 3.70 3.86
N THR A 414 -0.39 3.39 2.77
CA THR A 414 -1.80 3.76 2.54
C THR A 414 -2.79 2.76 3.11
N MET A 415 -2.32 1.64 3.62
CA MET A 415 -3.16 0.65 4.28
C MET A 415 -3.61 1.15 5.65
N ASN A 416 -4.67 1.96 5.69
CA ASN A 416 -5.15 2.65 6.89
C ASN A 416 -5.46 1.72 8.06
N TRP A 417 -5.88 0.50 7.80
CA TRP A 417 -6.23 -0.50 8.81
C TRP A 417 -5.01 -1.12 9.52
N LEU A 418 -3.86 -1.20 8.86
CA LEU A 418 -2.58 -1.51 9.52
C LEU A 418 -1.98 -0.26 10.17
N LYS A 419 -2.19 0.90 9.57
CA LYS A 419 -1.65 2.19 9.97
C LYS A 419 -2.07 2.63 11.37
N HIS A 420 -3.30 2.34 11.81
CA HIS A 420 -3.78 2.77 13.13
C HIS A 420 -3.05 2.17 14.32
N LYS A 421 -2.27 1.12 14.13
CA LYS A 421 -1.55 0.45 15.22
C LYS A 421 -0.04 0.52 15.13
N ILE A 422 0.45 0.83 13.96
CA ILE A 422 1.87 0.96 13.66
C ILE A 422 2.18 2.40 13.30
N GLY A 423 1.13 3.15 12.98
CA GLY A 423 1.20 4.46 12.45
C GLY A 423 1.93 5.48 13.32
N GLU A 424 1.85 5.40 14.62
CA GLU A 424 2.63 6.28 15.49
C GLU A 424 4.14 5.96 15.44
N GLU A 425 4.52 4.73 15.20
CA GLU A 425 5.91 4.28 15.11
C GLU A 425 6.45 4.19 13.68
N MET A 426 5.57 4.04 12.67
CA MET A 426 5.91 3.91 11.26
C MET A 426 5.33 5.02 10.37
N THR A 427 4.59 5.96 10.90
CA THR A 427 4.12 7.16 10.19
C THR A 427 5.24 7.98 9.60
N ASP A 428 6.39 7.59 9.93
CA ASP A 428 7.58 8.21 9.43
C ASP A 428 8.13 7.53 8.19
N THR A 429 7.30 7.32 7.18
CA THR A 429 7.81 7.28 5.80
C THR A 429 8.59 8.55 5.46
N TYR A 430 8.54 9.51 6.34
CA TYR A 430 9.31 10.76 6.29
C TYR A 430 10.57 10.75 7.18
N THR A 431 10.79 9.71 7.99
CA THR A 431 12.06 9.54 8.73
C THR A 431 13.10 8.84 7.87
N VAL A 432 13.43 9.47 6.76
CA VAL A 432 14.38 8.98 5.76
C VAL A 432 15.63 8.33 6.38
N PHE A 433 16.12 8.88 7.50
CA PHE A 433 17.33 8.42 8.17
C PHE A 433 17.12 7.59 9.43
N ASN A 434 15.89 7.40 9.90
CA ASN A 434 15.59 6.66 11.14
C ASN A 434 15.21 5.20 10.90
N THR A 435 14.86 4.84 9.68
CA THR A 435 14.43 3.49 9.31
C THR A 435 15.52 2.47 9.58
N THR A 436 15.19 1.42 10.31
CA THR A 436 16.06 0.27 10.60
C THR A 436 15.58 -0.96 9.81
N LEU A 437 16.43 -1.99 9.70
CA LEU A 437 16.02 -3.26 9.09
C LEU A 437 14.87 -3.93 9.86
N GLU A 438 14.81 -3.74 11.19
CA GLU A 438 13.69 -4.21 12.02
C GLU A 438 12.37 -3.53 11.66
N ASN A 439 12.36 -2.21 11.45
CA ASN A 439 11.18 -1.49 10.96
C ASN A 439 10.73 -2.01 9.59
N LEU A 440 11.68 -2.20 8.66
CA LEU A 440 11.39 -2.76 7.34
C LEU A 440 10.80 -4.18 7.42
N LYS A 441 11.31 -5.02 8.35
CA LYS A 441 10.77 -6.36 8.57
C LYS A 441 9.31 -6.31 9.04
N ILE A 442 9.02 -5.54 10.07
CA ILE A 442 7.67 -5.43 10.62
C ILE A 442 6.69 -5.01 9.53
N GLY A 443 6.99 -3.93 8.78
CA GLY A 443 6.16 -3.47 7.68
C GLY A 443 6.02 -4.49 6.55
N GLY A 444 7.13 -5.14 6.18
CA GLY A 444 7.15 -6.15 5.14
C GLY A 444 6.37 -7.43 5.50
N ASP A 445 6.41 -7.86 6.76
CA ASP A 445 5.66 -9.02 7.25
C ASP A 445 4.15 -8.72 7.32
N GLN A 446 3.78 -7.50 7.73
CA GLN A 446 2.38 -7.07 7.73
C GLN A 446 1.81 -6.95 6.31
N SER A 447 2.60 -6.45 5.36
CA SER A 447 2.23 -6.46 3.94
C SER A 447 2.00 -7.91 3.45
N ALA A 448 2.84 -8.86 3.87
CA ALA A 448 2.68 -10.28 3.55
C ALA A 448 1.36 -10.85 4.11
N ILE A 449 0.99 -10.53 5.36
CA ILE A 449 -0.30 -10.91 5.95
C ILE A 449 -1.48 -10.36 5.13
N SER A 450 -1.34 -9.19 4.54
CA SER A 450 -2.36 -8.58 3.68
C SER A 450 -2.44 -9.19 2.27
N GLY A 451 -1.55 -10.14 1.95
CA GLY A 451 -1.50 -10.84 0.68
C GLY A 451 -0.53 -10.26 -0.34
N VAL A 452 0.32 -9.31 0.05
CA VAL A 452 1.42 -8.82 -0.80
C VAL A 452 2.48 -9.92 -0.93
N SER A 453 2.76 -10.35 -2.15
CA SER A 453 3.68 -11.46 -2.43
C SER A 453 5.05 -11.03 -2.95
N HIS A 454 5.27 -9.75 -3.26
CA HIS A 454 6.55 -9.22 -3.74
C HIS A 454 6.69 -7.76 -3.32
N SER A 455 7.89 -7.32 -2.97
CA SER A 455 8.15 -5.97 -2.49
C SER A 455 8.96 -5.16 -3.47
N ILE A 456 8.60 -3.89 -3.62
CA ILE A 456 9.38 -2.88 -4.34
C ILE A 456 9.63 -1.76 -3.34
N PHE A 457 10.90 -1.52 -3.02
CA PHE A 457 11.25 -0.50 -2.05
C PHE A 457 11.11 0.90 -2.64
N HIS A 458 10.61 1.81 -1.84
CA HIS A 458 10.44 3.21 -2.19
C HIS A 458 11.46 4.05 -1.40
N GLY A 459 12.61 4.50 -1.94
CA GLY A 459 13.25 3.96 -3.12
C GLY A 459 14.72 4.37 -3.13
N PHE A 460 15.49 3.91 -4.08
CA PHE A 460 16.89 4.27 -4.25
C PHE A 460 17.00 5.53 -5.12
N ASN A 461 17.71 6.55 -4.61
CA ASN A 461 17.91 7.80 -5.35
C ASN A 461 19.23 7.74 -6.11
N TYR A 462 19.21 7.93 -7.43
CA TYR A 462 20.43 8.17 -8.20
C TYR A 462 21.18 9.34 -7.59
N SER A 463 22.42 9.10 -7.20
CA SER A 463 23.25 10.10 -6.52
C SER A 463 24.74 9.80 -6.72
N PRO A 464 25.45 10.54 -7.58
CA PRO A 464 26.86 10.29 -7.83
C PRO A 464 27.69 10.52 -6.55
N PRO A 465 28.85 9.87 -6.40
CA PRO A 465 29.69 9.97 -5.20
C PRO A 465 30.06 11.41 -4.82
N GLU A 466 30.17 12.29 -5.80
CA GLU A 466 30.53 13.70 -5.66
C GLU A 466 29.36 14.57 -5.14
N ALA A 467 28.12 14.03 -5.13
CA ALA A 467 26.96 14.77 -4.63
C ALA A 467 27.16 15.20 -3.16
N PRO A 468 26.76 16.42 -2.80
CA PRO A 468 26.87 16.90 -1.42
C PRO A 468 26.24 15.91 -0.44
N TYR A 469 26.96 15.59 0.65
CA TYR A 469 26.47 14.66 1.66
C TYR A 469 25.12 15.11 2.24
N PRO A 470 24.10 14.22 2.39
CA PRO A 470 24.15 12.75 2.25
C PRO A 470 23.93 12.23 0.82
N GLY A 471 23.76 13.08 -0.16
CA GLY A 471 23.46 12.75 -1.55
C GLY A 471 22.13 13.36 -2.00
N TRP A 472 21.76 13.12 -3.25
CA TRP A 472 20.49 13.58 -3.80
C TRP A 472 19.35 12.72 -3.27
N ILE A 473 18.37 13.31 -2.60
CA ILE A 473 17.24 12.58 -2.01
C ILE A 473 15.94 13.29 -2.41
N ARG A 474 15.16 12.69 -3.30
CA ARG A 474 13.83 13.18 -3.67
C ARG A 474 12.76 12.63 -2.75
N TYR A 475 12.69 11.31 -2.62
CA TYR A 475 11.70 10.57 -1.84
C TYR A 475 12.29 9.28 -1.26
N GLY A 476 11.48 8.66 -0.39
CA GLY A 476 11.67 7.32 0.11
C GLY A 476 12.59 7.20 1.31
N GLY A 477 12.80 5.98 1.76
CA GLY A 477 13.79 5.64 2.76
C GLY A 477 15.22 5.88 2.23
N TYR A 478 16.17 6.05 3.14
CA TYR A 478 17.56 6.25 2.74
C TYR A 478 18.23 4.91 2.39
N TYR A 479 17.78 4.29 1.29
CA TYR A 479 18.42 3.10 0.70
C TYR A 479 19.64 3.58 -0.10
N ASN A 480 20.78 3.63 0.60
CA ASN A 480 22.03 4.19 0.04
C ASN A 480 23.23 3.56 0.72
N GLU A 481 24.34 3.39 -0.01
CA GLU A 481 25.59 2.84 0.52
C GLU A 481 26.20 3.64 1.68
N LYS A 482 25.82 4.90 1.85
CA LYS A 482 26.23 5.75 2.96
C LYS A 482 25.40 5.50 4.23
N ASN A 483 24.34 4.69 4.17
CA ASN A 483 23.57 4.31 5.36
C ASN A 483 24.32 3.27 6.20
N THR A 484 24.28 3.44 7.51
CA THR A 484 25.01 2.60 8.47
C THR A 484 24.67 1.10 8.33
N TRP A 485 23.44 0.74 8.03
CA TRP A 485 23.00 -0.66 7.88
C TRP A 485 23.18 -1.23 6.47
N TRP A 486 23.62 -0.47 5.50
CA TRP A 486 23.77 -0.94 4.10
C TRP A 486 24.62 -2.22 3.95
N PRO A 487 25.76 -2.38 4.66
CA PRO A 487 26.54 -3.62 4.58
C PRO A 487 25.77 -4.88 5.00
N TRP A 488 24.66 -4.73 5.73
CA TRP A 488 23.79 -5.84 6.18
C TRP A 488 22.46 -5.90 5.44
N PHE A 489 22.23 -5.04 4.46
CA PHE A 489 20.95 -4.97 3.75
C PHE A 489 20.61 -6.26 2.98
N ASN A 490 21.62 -6.99 2.51
CA ASN A 490 21.45 -8.29 1.88
C ASN A 490 20.74 -9.31 2.78
N ILE A 491 20.93 -9.26 4.10
CA ILE A 491 20.27 -10.20 5.05
C ILE A 491 18.74 -10.04 4.97
N TYR A 492 18.28 -8.79 4.95
CA TYR A 492 16.85 -8.50 4.81
C TYR A 492 16.33 -8.86 3.41
N ASN A 493 17.09 -8.60 2.36
CA ASN A 493 16.69 -8.90 0.99
C ASN A 493 16.61 -10.40 0.72
N GLU A 494 17.50 -11.20 1.32
CA GLU A 494 17.42 -12.66 1.35
C GLU A 494 16.17 -13.17 2.08
N TYR A 495 15.88 -12.61 3.26
CA TYR A 495 14.65 -12.88 3.99
C TYR A 495 13.41 -12.62 3.14
N LYS A 496 13.33 -11.44 2.52
CA LYS A 496 12.21 -11.06 1.65
C LYS A 496 12.14 -11.90 0.38
N GLY A 497 13.26 -12.30 -0.19
CA GLY A 497 13.33 -13.20 -1.33
C GLY A 497 12.67 -14.56 -1.03
N ARG A 498 12.96 -15.14 0.15
CA ARG A 498 12.35 -16.40 0.60
C ARG A 498 10.85 -16.25 0.86
N MET A 499 10.44 -15.17 1.51
CA MET A 499 9.03 -14.86 1.71
C MET A 499 8.29 -14.71 0.37
N SER A 500 8.87 -13.97 -0.57
CA SER A 500 8.30 -13.76 -1.89
C SER A 500 8.21 -15.05 -2.71
N ALA A 501 9.26 -15.88 -2.65
CA ALA A 501 9.28 -17.20 -3.29
C ALA A 501 8.13 -18.09 -2.80
N LEU A 502 7.88 -18.11 -1.49
CA LEU A 502 6.76 -18.84 -0.90
C LEU A 502 5.42 -18.25 -1.34
N LEU A 503 5.22 -16.95 -1.13
CA LEU A 503 3.92 -16.29 -1.29
C LEU A 503 3.45 -16.20 -2.75
N GLN A 504 4.35 -16.23 -3.73
CA GLN A 504 3.98 -16.27 -5.15
C GLN A 504 3.46 -17.63 -5.62
N HIS A 505 3.71 -18.70 -4.86
CA HIS A 505 3.31 -20.06 -5.21
C HIS A 505 2.14 -20.62 -4.38
N VAL A 506 1.55 -19.79 -3.52
CA VAL A 506 0.44 -20.20 -2.66
C VAL A 506 -0.74 -19.26 -2.79
N THR A 507 -1.92 -19.73 -2.41
CA THR A 507 -3.16 -18.95 -2.40
C THR A 507 -3.57 -18.67 -0.95
N MET A 508 -3.80 -17.40 -0.62
CA MET A 508 -4.32 -17.00 0.68
C MET A 508 -5.72 -17.59 0.88
N PHE A 509 -5.97 -18.19 2.02
CA PHE A 509 -7.25 -18.76 2.41
C PHE A 509 -8.08 -17.70 3.14
N THR A 510 -9.32 -17.52 2.68
CA THR A 510 -10.31 -16.64 3.32
C THR A 510 -11.69 -17.26 3.21
N ASP A 511 -12.48 -17.19 4.26
CA ASP A 511 -13.81 -17.80 4.38
C ASP A 511 -14.89 -16.81 4.87
N ILE A 512 -14.50 -15.54 5.07
CA ILE A 512 -15.36 -14.43 5.46
C ILE A 512 -15.20 -13.30 4.44
N ALA A 513 -16.32 -12.69 4.05
CA ALA A 513 -16.33 -11.51 3.17
C ALA A 513 -16.81 -10.26 3.93
N ILE A 514 -16.36 -9.10 3.49
CA ILE A 514 -16.75 -7.79 4.01
C ILE A 514 -17.18 -6.92 2.83
N LEU A 515 -18.43 -6.45 2.81
CA LEU A 515 -18.91 -5.44 1.88
C LEU A 515 -18.86 -4.07 2.57
N PRO A 516 -17.96 -3.18 2.17
CA PRO A 516 -17.91 -1.81 2.64
C PRO A 516 -18.98 -0.94 1.92
N PRO A 517 -19.37 0.23 2.48
CA PRO A 517 -20.40 1.08 1.91
C PRO A 517 -19.86 2.01 0.81
N GLN A 518 -19.19 1.45 -0.20
CA GLN A 518 -18.54 2.21 -1.28
C GLN A 518 -19.54 3.08 -2.05
N GLU A 519 -20.68 2.49 -2.42
CA GLU A 519 -21.70 3.14 -3.24
C GLU A 519 -22.43 4.24 -2.45
N ASP A 520 -22.68 4.01 -1.16
CA ASP A 520 -23.24 5.02 -0.26
C ASP A 520 -22.30 6.21 -0.09
N MET A 521 -20.98 5.95 -0.06
CA MET A 521 -19.97 7.00 -0.02
C MET A 521 -19.98 7.85 -1.29
N TRP A 522 -20.05 7.22 -2.45
CA TRP A 522 -20.15 7.94 -3.71
C TRP A 522 -21.43 8.77 -3.79
N SER A 523 -22.54 8.26 -3.28
CA SER A 523 -23.79 9.03 -3.14
C SER A 523 -23.63 10.25 -2.22
N LEU A 524 -22.91 10.08 -1.10
CA LEU A 524 -22.80 11.10 -0.06
C LEU A 524 -21.85 12.24 -0.45
N ILE A 525 -20.63 11.91 -0.88
CA ILE A 525 -19.55 12.89 -1.09
C ILE A 525 -18.82 12.75 -2.43
N GLY A 526 -19.22 11.80 -3.28
CA GLY A 526 -18.48 11.46 -4.48
C GLY A 526 -17.19 10.69 -4.20
N SER A 527 -16.45 10.35 -5.25
CA SER A 527 -15.15 9.69 -5.10
C SER A 527 -14.12 10.65 -4.48
N GLN A 528 -13.40 10.16 -3.50
CA GLN A 528 -12.32 10.89 -2.82
C GLN A 528 -10.98 10.22 -3.15
N MET A 529 -9.86 10.84 -2.78
CA MET A 529 -8.54 10.22 -2.97
C MET A 529 -8.45 8.88 -2.21
N GLU A 530 -8.93 8.87 -0.96
CA GLU A 530 -9.08 7.63 -0.20
C GLU A 530 -10.52 7.09 -0.39
N PRO A 531 -10.70 5.78 -0.67
CA PRO A 531 -12.03 5.19 -0.83
C PRO A 531 -12.95 5.41 0.36
N PHE A 532 -12.38 5.40 1.58
CA PHE A 532 -13.09 5.53 2.84
C PHE A 532 -12.45 6.61 3.72
N PRO A 533 -12.69 7.90 3.41
CA PRO A 533 -12.10 9.00 4.16
C PRO A 533 -12.64 9.06 5.60
N SER A 534 -11.75 9.27 6.56
CA SER A 534 -12.06 9.32 7.99
C SER A 534 -13.09 10.38 8.38
N ILE A 535 -13.24 11.41 7.56
CA ILE A 535 -14.23 12.49 7.76
C ILE A 535 -15.70 11.98 7.73
N THR A 536 -15.96 10.86 7.09
CA THR A 536 -17.31 10.33 6.89
C THR A 536 -17.48 8.92 7.42
N HIS A 537 -16.39 8.22 7.71
CA HIS A 537 -16.42 6.87 8.24
C HIS A 537 -15.90 6.78 9.64
N VAL A 538 -16.53 5.88 10.38
CA VAL A 538 -16.05 5.50 11.69
C VAL A 538 -14.86 4.55 11.56
N GLU A 539 -13.93 4.65 12.47
CA GLU A 539 -12.68 3.88 12.51
C GLU A 539 -12.90 2.35 12.45
N TYR A 540 -14.04 1.86 12.98
CA TYR A 540 -14.31 0.42 13.03
C TYR A 540 -14.42 -0.26 11.66
N MET A 541 -14.66 0.47 10.59
CA MET A 541 -14.74 -0.13 9.26
C MET A 541 -13.46 -0.89 8.90
N THR A 542 -12.31 -0.29 9.16
CA THR A 542 -11.01 -0.93 8.93
C THR A 542 -10.66 -1.94 10.03
N LEU A 543 -11.07 -1.66 11.27
CA LEU A 543 -10.81 -2.52 12.42
C LEU A 543 -11.58 -3.85 12.38
N VAL A 544 -12.71 -3.95 11.64
CA VAL A 544 -13.42 -5.22 11.45
C VAL A 544 -12.52 -6.24 10.77
N TRP A 545 -11.83 -5.88 9.69
CA TRP A 545 -10.88 -6.77 9.01
C TRP A 545 -9.76 -7.23 9.96
N GLU A 546 -9.15 -6.27 10.68
CA GLU A 546 -8.07 -6.59 11.61
C GLU A 546 -8.51 -7.54 12.72
N THR A 547 -9.68 -7.30 13.30
CA THR A 547 -10.12 -8.11 14.42
C THR A 547 -10.52 -9.54 14.01
N ILE A 548 -11.03 -9.72 12.79
CA ILE A 548 -11.27 -11.06 12.21
C ILE A 548 -9.92 -11.80 12.09
N ASN A 549 -8.92 -11.14 11.54
CA ASN A 549 -7.57 -11.68 11.40
C ASN A 549 -6.93 -12.04 12.75
N LYS A 550 -6.96 -11.12 13.72
CA LYS A 550 -6.38 -11.30 15.07
C LYS A 550 -7.06 -12.41 15.89
N ASN A 551 -8.29 -12.77 15.52
CA ASN A 551 -9.00 -13.89 16.14
C ASN A 551 -8.90 -15.20 15.33
N GLY A 552 -7.99 -15.28 14.35
CA GLY A 552 -7.62 -16.52 13.69
C GLY A 552 -8.50 -16.95 12.53
N SER A 553 -9.27 -16.03 11.94
CA SER A 553 -10.02 -16.21 10.70
C SER A 553 -9.41 -15.40 9.57
N GLY A 554 -9.72 -15.72 8.32
CA GLY A 554 -9.35 -14.94 7.14
C GLY A 554 -10.52 -14.25 6.51
N CYS A 555 -10.34 -13.01 6.03
CA CYS A 555 -11.40 -12.29 5.35
C CYS A 555 -10.88 -11.45 4.19
N ASP A 556 -11.76 -11.25 3.20
CA ASP A 556 -11.53 -10.37 2.05
C ASP A 556 -12.58 -9.26 2.02
N TYR A 557 -12.21 -8.08 1.50
CA TYR A 557 -13.21 -7.13 1.01
C TYR A 557 -13.79 -7.63 -0.30
N VAL A 558 -15.09 -7.43 -0.48
CA VAL A 558 -15.82 -7.74 -1.72
C VAL A 558 -16.60 -6.52 -2.16
N SER A 559 -16.92 -6.44 -3.46
CA SER A 559 -17.80 -5.44 -4.04
C SER A 559 -19.16 -6.04 -4.38
N GLU A 560 -20.12 -5.20 -4.70
CA GLU A 560 -21.40 -5.64 -5.24
C GLU A 560 -21.24 -6.46 -6.54
N ARG A 561 -20.26 -6.10 -7.40
CA ARG A 561 -19.99 -6.86 -8.63
C ARG A 561 -19.50 -8.28 -8.29
N ILE A 562 -18.58 -8.44 -7.34
CA ILE A 562 -18.12 -9.75 -6.89
C ILE A 562 -19.29 -10.59 -6.36
N ILE A 563 -20.21 -9.98 -5.59
CA ILE A 563 -21.41 -10.66 -5.08
C ILE A 563 -22.30 -11.10 -6.24
N ARG A 564 -22.56 -10.23 -7.21
CA ARG A 564 -23.41 -10.57 -8.37
C ARG A 564 -22.83 -11.69 -9.23
N ASP A 565 -21.51 -11.69 -9.42
CA ASP A 565 -20.80 -12.68 -10.23
C ASP A 565 -20.56 -14.01 -9.46
N SER A 566 -20.89 -14.06 -8.15
CA SER A 566 -20.71 -15.25 -7.31
C SER A 566 -21.82 -16.29 -7.52
N VAL A 567 -21.46 -17.55 -7.27
CA VAL A 567 -22.43 -18.67 -7.19
C VAL A 567 -22.77 -18.92 -5.73
N MET A 568 -24.08 -18.91 -5.41
CA MET A 568 -24.58 -19.20 -4.06
C MET A 568 -24.92 -20.69 -3.95
N LYS A 569 -24.19 -21.43 -3.11
CA LYS A 569 -24.35 -22.87 -2.99
C LYS A 569 -23.87 -23.40 -1.63
N ASP A 570 -24.63 -24.32 -1.03
CA ASP A 570 -24.28 -25.06 0.19
C ASP A 570 -23.78 -24.11 1.33
N GLY A 571 -24.49 -23.02 1.53
CA GLY A 571 -24.16 -22.01 2.55
C GLY A 571 -22.94 -21.12 2.22
N ASN A 572 -22.44 -21.18 0.99
CA ASN A 572 -21.27 -20.41 0.56
C ASN A 572 -21.59 -19.48 -0.62
N MET A 573 -20.98 -18.31 -0.60
CA MET A 573 -20.78 -17.43 -1.74
C MET A 573 -19.44 -17.79 -2.39
N ILE A 574 -19.48 -18.28 -3.63
CA ILE A 574 -18.33 -18.82 -4.34
C ILE A 574 -17.93 -17.86 -5.46
N TYR A 575 -16.71 -17.32 -5.40
CA TYR A 575 -16.12 -16.48 -6.43
C TYR A 575 -14.72 -16.98 -6.80
N GLY A 576 -14.56 -17.57 -7.97
CA GLY A 576 -13.32 -18.24 -8.36
C GLY A 576 -12.95 -19.36 -7.39
N SER A 577 -11.79 -19.27 -6.75
CA SER A 577 -11.34 -20.23 -5.72
C SER A 577 -11.83 -19.89 -4.30
N ARG A 578 -12.47 -18.73 -4.11
CA ARG A 578 -12.94 -18.26 -2.79
C ARG A 578 -14.29 -18.86 -2.44
N LYS A 579 -14.47 -19.15 -1.14
CA LYS A 579 -15.74 -19.67 -0.58
C LYS A 579 -16.01 -18.97 0.75
N TYR A 580 -16.96 -18.06 0.76
CA TYR A 580 -17.30 -17.31 1.95
C TYR A 580 -18.61 -17.84 2.56
N HIS A 581 -18.57 -18.28 3.80
CA HIS A 581 -19.76 -18.74 4.54
C HIS A 581 -20.44 -17.61 5.32
N THR A 582 -19.74 -16.49 5.54
CA THR A 582 -20.23 -15.32 6.27
C THR A 582 -19.86 -14.04 5.54
N LEU A 583 -20.81 -13.12 5.42
CA LEU A 583 -20.63 -11.79 4.84
C LEU A 583 -20.97 -10.71 5.87
N PHE A 584 -20.07 -9.77 6.10
CA PHE A 584 -20.33 -8.55 6.85
C PHE A 584 -20.76 -7.42 5.92
N LEU A 585 -21.86 -6.75 6.22
CA LEU A 585 -22.25 -5.48 5.60
C LEU A 585 -21.96 -4.36 6.59
N ILE A 586 -21.03 -3.46 6.28
CA ILE A 586 -20.62 -2.38 7.18
C ILE A 586 -21.32 -1.09 6.77
N GLN A 587 -22.37 -0.68 7.51
CA GLN A 587 -23.15 0.54 7.22
C GLN A 587 -23.63 0.64 5.76
N VAL A 588 -23.94 -0.48 5.13
CA VAL A 588 -24.49 -0.52 3.77
C VAL A 588 -25.97 -0.18 3.84
N ASP A 589 -26.34 1.01 3.33
CA ASP A 589 -27.74 1.50 3.29
C ASP A 589 -28.37 1.25 1.91
N SER A 590 -27.55 1.27 0.85
CA SER A 590 -28.02 1.13 -0.53
C SER A 590 -27.36 -0.07 -1.23
N LEU A 591 -28.15 -0.78 -2.05
CA LEU A 591 -27.68 -1.90 -2.89
C LEU A 591 -28.28 -1.82 -4.29
N ASP A 592 -27.57 -2.33 -5.28
CA ASP A 592 -28.21 -2.69 -6.55
C ASP A 592 -29.26 -3.78 -6.34
N THR A 593 -30.39 -3.73 -7.06
CA THR A 593 -31.47 -4.71 -6.90
C THR A 593 -31.01 -6.13 -7.18
N SER A 594 -30.11 -6.32 -8.15
CA SER A 594 -29.55 -7.64 -8.48
C SER A 594 -28.59 -8.15 -7.39
N THR A 595 -27.89 -7.26 -6.72
CA THR A 595 -27.07 -7.61 -5.53
C THR A 595 -27.97 -8.03 -4.36
N ALA A 596 -29.04 -7.28 -4.08
CA ALA A 596 -29.99 -7.62 -3.03
C ALA A 596 -30.66 -9.00 -3.26
N GLN A 597 -30.99 -9.32 -4.52
CA GLN A 597 -31.47 -10.65 -4.92
C GLN A 597 -30.41 -11.73 -4.62
N LYS A 598 -29.16 -11.50 -5.03
CA LYS A 598 -28.06 -12.44 -4.76
C LYS A 598 -27.79 -12.67 -3.30
N LEU A 599 -27.96 -11.64 -2.47
CA LEU A 599 -27.85 -11.78 -1.01
C LEU A 599 -28.99 -12.63 -0.43
N LEU A 600 -30.21 -12.49 -0.97
CA LEU A 600 -31.33 -13.41 -0.61
C LEU A 600 -30.96 -14.85 -1.01
N ASP A 601 -30.48 -15.08 -2.24
CA ASP A 601 -30.07 -16.42 -2.70
C ASP A 601 -29.00 -17.02 -1.75
N PHE A 602 -28.08 -16.18 -1.26
CA PHE A 602 -27.04 -16.61 -0.31
C PHE A 602 -27.63 -17.04 1.04
N VAL A 603 -28.57 -16.27 1.60
CA VAL A 603 -29.25 -16.60 2.86
C VAL A 603 -30.09 -17.88 2.71
N GLU A 604 -30.84 -18.02 1.60
CA GLU A 604 -31.64 -19.20 1.28
C GLU A 604 -30.74 -20.44 1.13
N ALA A 605 -29.56 -20.30 0.51
CA ALA A 605 -28.59 -21.39 0.37
C ALA A 605 -27.93 -21.80 1.71
N GLY A 606 -28.19 -21.08 2.81
CA GLY A 606 -27.64 -21.36 4.14
C GLY A 606 -26.49 -20.45 4.58
N GLY A 607 -26.11 -19.46 3.78
CA GLY A 607 -25.10 -18.46 4.12
C GLY A 607 -25.56 -17.48 5.19
N ARG A 608 -24.62 -16.78 5.80
CA ARG A 608 -24.89 -15.84 6.88
C ARG A 608 -24.47 -14.43 6.51
N ILE A 609 -25.33 -13.46 6.80
CA ILE A 609 -25.06 -12.02 6.64
C ILE A 609 -25.18 -11.34 8.00
N LEU A 610 -24.14 -10.61 8.37
CA LEU A 610 -24.05 -9.81 9.59
C LEU A 610 -24.03 -8.33 9.20
N CYS A 611 -25.16 -7.65 9.35
CA CYS A 611 -25.30 -6.22 9.08
C CYS A 611 -24.88 -5.43 10.32
N ILE A 612 -23.94 -4.50 10.18
CA ILE A 612 -23.52 -3.63 11.30
C ILE A 612 -24.28 -2.30 11.19
N GLU A 613 -25.02 -1.97 12.26
CA GLU A 613 -25.83 -0.77 12.49
C GLU A 613 -27.08 -0.64 11.62
N THR A 614 -27.11 -1.05 10.38
CA THR A 614 -28.26 -0.88 9.50
C THR A 614 -28.51 -2.10 8.62
N TYR A 615 -29.76 -2.32 8.26
CA TYR A 615 -30.12 -3.17 7.12
C TYR A 615 -30.18 -2.29 5.87
N PRO A 616 -29.77 -2.80 4.70
CA PRO A 616 -30.00 -2.10 3.43
C PRO A 616 -31.49 -1.83 3.22
N GLY A 617 -31.83 -0.67 2.71
CA GLY A 617 -33.21 -0.25 2.50
C GLY A 617 -33.48 0.55 1.24
N LYS A 618 -32.44 0.85 0.46
CA LYS A 618 -32.49 1.70 -0.73
C LYS A 618 -31.80 1.04 -1.90
N SER A 619 -32.18 1.45 -3.12
CA SER A 619 -31.47 1.15 -4.35
C SER A 619 -30.49 2.27 -4.69
N LEU A 620 -29.54 1.97 -5.61
CA LEU A 620 -28.55 2.91 -6.15
C LEU A 620 -29.11 3.72 -7.33
N GLY A 621 -28.65 4.95 -7.52
CA GLY A 621 -28.95 5.79 -8.67
C GLY A 621 -30.36 6.36 -8.72
N TRP A 622 -30.62 7.26 -9.69
CA TRP A 622 -31.85 8.04 -9.74
C TRP A 622 -33.00 7.39 -10.50
N LYS A 623 -32.70 6.77 -11.65
CA LYS A 623 -33.77 6.27 -12.54
C LYS A 623 -34.62 5.21 -11.88
N LYS A 624 -35.98 5.40 -11.83
CA LYS A 624 -36.93 4.46 -11.24
C LYS A 624 -36.61 4.06 -9.78
N PHE A 625 -36.00 4.95 -9.01
CA PHE A 625 -35.54 4.59 -7.66
C PHE A 625 -36.67 4.13 -6.73
N VAL A 626 -37.87 4.69 -6.84
CA VAL A 626 -39.01 4.33 -5.99
C VAL A 626 -39.41 2.86 -6.18
N GLU A 627 -39.41 2.38 -7.42
CA GLU A 627 -39.70 0.97 -7.74
C GLU A 627 -38.58 0.06 -7.22
N ARG A 628 -37.32 0.45 -7.49
CA ARG A 628 -36.14 -0.32 -7.09
C ARG A 628 -35.94 -0.32 -5.58
N ASP A 629 -36.26 0.74 -4.87
CA ASP A 629 -36.22 0.76 -3.40
C ASP A 629 -37.21 -0.26 -2.82
N ARG A 630 -38.43 -0.31 -3.37
CA ARG A 630 -39.42 -1.32 -2.97
C ARG A 630 -38.93 -2.75 -3.25
N GLU A 631 -38.23 -2.95 -4.35
CA GLU A 631 -37.66 -4.24 -4.71
C GLU A 631 -36.56 -4.66 -3.71
N VAL A 632 -35.60 -3.78 -3.40
CA VAL A 632 -34.56 -4.01 -2.38
C VAL A 632 -35.20 -4.31 -1.02
N GLN A 633 -36.18 -3.50 -0.60
CA GLN A 633 -36.92 -3.71 0.65
C GLN A 633 -37.62 -5.07 0.68
N SER A 634 -38.23 -5.50 -0.44
CA SER A 634 -38.89 -6.82 -0.53
C SER A 634 -37.88 -7.96 -0.31
N TYR A 635 -36.69 -7.89 -0.89
CA TYR A 635 -35.63 -8.87 -0.67
C TYR A 635 -35.14 -8.86 0.79
N VAL A 636 -34.94 -7.67 1.35
CA VAL A 636 -34.51 -7.52 2.76
C VAL A 636 -35.56 -8.08 3.72
N GLU A 637 -36.85 -7.82 3.51
CA GLU A 637 -37.92 -8.39 4.35
C GLU A 637 -37.98 -9.91 4.23
N LYS A 638 -37.72 -10.48 3.05
CA LYS A 638 -37.59 -11.94 2.91
C LYS A 638 -36.39 -12.48 3.68
N MET A 639 -35.23 -11.82 3.60
CA MET A 639 -34.02 -12.21 4.37
C MET A 639 -34.27 -12.17 5.88
N LYS A 640 -35.03 -11.20 6.39
CA LYS A 640 -35.40 -11.12 7.81
C LYS A 640 -36.22 -12.33 8.32
N THR A 641 -36.83 -13.11 7.41
CA THR A 641 -37.51 -14.38 7.79
C THR A 641 -36.52 -15.46 8.21
N PHE A 642 -35.21 -15.24 8.03
CA PHE A 642 -34.11 -16.12 8.45
C PHE A 642 -33.29 -15.48 9.59
N PRO A 643 -33.84 -15.35 10.82
CA PRO A 643 -33.20 -14.56 11.89
C PRO A 643 -31.84 -15.10 12.36
N ASP A 644 -31.56 -16.39 12.11
CA ASP A 644 -30.26 -17.01 12.42
C ASP A 644 -29.18 -16.78 11.34
N ARG A 645 -29.58 -16.23 10.19
CA ARG A 645 -28.70 -16.03 9.02
C ARG A 645 -28.60 -14.58 8.56
N PHE A 646 -29.62 -13.76 8.80
CA PHE A 646 -29.64 -12.34 8.47
C PHE A 646 -29.82 -11.51 9.73
N ILE A 647 -28.72 -10.99 10.26
CA ILE A 647 -28.59 -10.51 11.64
C ILE A 647 -28.15 -9.05 11.65
N LEU A 648 -28.84 -8.22 12.45
CA LEU A 648 -28.42 -6.85 12.73
C LEU A 648 -27.55 -6.83 13.99
N LEU A 649 -26.32 -6.37 13.84
CA LEU A 649 -25.38 -6.16 14.92
C LEU A 649 -25.36 -4.68 15.33
N LYS A 650 -25.15 -4.45 16.62
CA LYS A 650 -24.85 -3.10 17.13
C LYS A 650 -23.44 -2.67 16.68
N ARG A 651 -23.24 -1.37 16.67
CA ARG A 651 -21.91 -0.78 16.48
C ARG A 651 -20.90 -1.45 17.43
N PRO A 652 -19.70 -1.80 16.93
CA PRO A 652 -18.63 -2.32 17.77
C PRO A 652 -18.24 -1.33 18.87
N GLU A 653 -17.96 -1.84 20.06
CA GLU A 653 -17.39 -1.06 21.17
C GLU A 653 -15.87 -0.98 21.05
N LYS A 654 -15.20 -0.32 21.99
CA LYS A 654 -13.75 -0.05 21.94
C LYS A 654 -12.85 -1.28 21.85
N ASP A 655 -13.23 -2.40 22.48
CA ASP A 655 -12.48 -3.66 22.42
C ASP A 655 -12.96 -4.53 21.27
N PHE A 656 -12.46 -4.25 20.08
CA PHE A 656 -12.84 -4.95 18.85
C PHE A 656 -12.47 -6.43 18.85
N ILE A 657 -11.34 -6.80 19.44
CA ILE A 657 -10.90 -8.20 19.53
C ILE A 657 -11.92 -9.00 20.32
N ARG A 658 -12.31 -8.50 21.49
CA ARG A 658 -13.31 -9.13 22.35
C ARG A 658 -14.70 -9.13 21.71
N TRP A 659 -15.08 -8.04 21.04
CA TRP A 659 -16.32 -7.94 20.30
C TRP A 659 -16.46 -9.07 19.27
N TYR A 660 -15.45 -9.26 18.42
CA TYR A 660 -15.48 -10.29 17.39
C TYR A 660 -15.41 -11.72 17.98
N LYS A 661 -14.63 -11.92 19.05
CA LYS A 661 -14.62 -13.20 19.78
C LYS A 661 -16.01 -13.56 20.31
N GLY A 662 -16.80 -12.55 20.74
CA GLY A 662 -18.21 -12.71 21.09
C GLY A 662 -19.06 -13.17 19.91
N ILE A 663 -18.86 -12.57 18.73
CA ILE A 663 -19.56 -12.95 17.48
C ILE A 663 -19.21 -14.38 17.07
N GLN A 664 -17.93 -14.76 17.09
CA GLN A 664 -17.49 -16.13 16.81
C GLN A 664 -18.24 -17.13 17.71
N LYS A 665 -18.29 -16.87 19.01
CA LYS A 665 -18.96 -17.74 19.98
C LYS A 665 -20.49 -17.79 19.75
N GLN A 666 -21.12 -16.63 19.52
CA GLN A 666 -22.56 -16.51 19.37
C GLN A 666 -23.07 -17.22 18.12
N PHE A 667 -22.32 -17.12 17.01
CA PHE A 667 -22.75 -17.63 15.71
C PHE A 667 -22.00 -18.88 15.25
N GLY A 668 -21.15 -19.48 16.12
CA GLY A 668 -20.41 -20.69 15.79
C GLY A 668 -19.43 -20.50 14.61
N ILE A 669 -18.79 -19.35 14.52
CA ILE A 669 -17.76 -19.08 13.49
C ILE A 669 -16.43 -19.64 14.00
N GLU A 670 -16.09 -20.86 13.52
CA GLU A 670 -14.89 -21.54 13.95
C GLU A 670 -13.66 -20.99 13.22
N PRO A 671 -12.66 -20.41 13.91
CA PRO A 671 -11.43 -19.96 13.28
C PRO A 671 -10.58 -21.16 12.83
N TYR A 672 -9.86 -21.02 11.71
CA TYR A 672 -8.90 -22.04 11.30
C TYR A 672 -7.65 -22.08 12.19
N LEU A 673 -7.36 -20.99 12.91
CA LEU A 673 -6.31 -20.88 13.91
C LEU A 673 -6.89 -20.28 15.19
N LYS A 674 -7.23 -21.11 16.17
CA LYS A 674 -7.68 -20.59 17.47
C LYS A 674 -6.50 -20.02 18.24
N ILE A 675 -6.57 -18.73 18.57
CA ILE A 675 -5.59 -18.00 19.37
C ILE A 675 -6.20 -17.80 20.78
N GLU A 676 -5.55 -18.34 21.80
CA GLU A 676 -6.09 -18.31 23.16
C GLU A 676 -6.18 -16.89 23.72
N ASN A 677 -5.09 -16.12 23.57
CA ASN A 677 -4.96 -14.74 23.99
C ASN A 677 -4.65 -13.86 22.75
N PRO A 678 -5.69 -13.47 21.98
CA PRO A 678 -5.48 -12.55 20.86
C PRO A 678 -4.95 -11.19 21.34
N ASP A 679 -4.06 -10.57 20.54
CA ASP A 679 -3.38 -9.33 20.91
C ASP A 679 -3.46 -8.33 19.75
N PRO A 680 -3.51 -7.02 20.02
CA PRO A 680 -3.51 -5.98 18.99
C PRO A 680 -2.37 -6.04 17.98
N TYR A 681 -1.23 -6.60 18.35
CA TYR A 681 -0.02 -6.67 17.53
C TYR A 681 0.23 -8.05 16.91
N VAL A 682 -0.59 -9.06 17.24
CA VAL A 682 -0.46 -10.41 16.68
C VAL A 682 -1.40 -10.57 15.50
N PHE A 683 -0.82 -10.80 14.32
CA PHE A 683 -1.53 -11.03 13.07
C PHE A 683 -1.20 -12.42 12.53
N GLN A 684 -2.10 -12.97 11.74
CA GLN A 684 -1.88 -14.26 11.11
C GLN A 684 -2.58 -14.36 9.75
N ASN A 685 -2.14 -15.27 8.91
CA ASN A 685 -2.90 -15.68 7.73
C ASN A 685 -2.61 -17.11 7.34
N ARG A 686 -3.59 -17.76 6.68
CA ARG A 686 -3.48 -19.10 6.15
C ARG A 686 -3.32 -19.07 4.63
N TYR A 687 -2.47 -19.94 4.12
CA TYR A 687 -2.25 -20.13 2.68
C TYR A 687 -2.31 -21.62 2.34
N CYS A 688 -2.69 -21.91 1.10
CA CYS A 688 -2.74 -23.27 0.56
C CYS A 688 -1.99 -23.31 -0.78
N SER A 689 -1.27 -24.37 -1.03
CA SER A 689 -0.69 -24.64 -2.36
C SER A 689 -1.57 -25.60 -3.15
N ASP A 690 -1.36 -25.67 -4.46
CA ASP A 690 -2.12 -26.56 -5.35
C ASP A 690 -1.79 -28.05 -5.09
N ASP A 691 -0.60 -28.37 -4.56
CA ASP A 691 -0.17 -29.71 -4.15
C ASP A 691 -0.58 -30.06 -2.72
N GLY A 692 -1.39 -29.24 -2.08
CA GLY A 692 -2.03 -29.52 -0.80
C GLY A 692 -1.20 -29.19 0.44
N LEU A 693 -0.14 -28.37 0.34
CA LEU A 693 0.50 -27.80 1.53
C LEU A 693 -0.45 -26.83 2.24
N GLU A 694 -0.42 -26.86 3.55
CA GLU A 694 -1.08 -25.89 4.40
C GLU A 694 -0.04 -25.03 5.11
N ILE A 695 -0.21 -23.73 5.06
CA ILE A 695 0.74 -22.77 5.59
C ILE A 695 0.00 -21.79 6.48
N VAL A 696 0.52 -21.57 7.69
CA VAL A 696 0.05 -20.52 8.59
C VAL A 696 1.22 -19.61 8.91
N PHE A 697 1.10 -18.36 8.51
CA PHE A 697 2.04 -17.30 8.83
C PHE A 697 1.47 -16.49 9.99
N ILE A 698 2.22 -16.38 11.10
CA ILE A 698 1.86 -15.62 12.28
C ILE A 698 3.01 -14.69 12.66
N LEU A 699 2.71 -13.48 13.10
CA LEU A 699 3.70 -12.50 13.50
C LEU A 699 3.26 -11.67 14.72
N ASN A 700 4.25 -11.17 15.46
CA ASN A 700 4.12 -10.10 16.42
C ASN A 700 4.72 -8.81 15.83
N SER A 701 3.89 -7.83 15.56
CA SER A 701 4.33 -6.55 14.99
C SER A 701 4.83 -5.54 16.04
N HIS A 702 4.80 -5.89 17.33
CA HIS A 702 5.30 -5.01 18.39
C HIS A 702 6.82 -4.98 18.40
N ILE A 703 7.40 -3.77 18.38
CA ILE A 703 8.86 -3.58 18.32
C ILE A 703 9.59 -3.84 19.66
N HIS A 704 8.87 -3.87 20.79
CA HIS A 704 9.49 -4.00 22.12
C HIS A 704 8.95 -5.15 22.96
N ASN A 705 7.67 -5.52 22.78
CA ASN A 705 7.01 -6.46 23.67
C ASN A 705 6.89 -7.85 23.07
N SER A 706 7.16 -8.86 23.90
CA SER A 706 6.85 -10.25 23.58
C SER A 706 5.41 -10.58 23.93
N HIS A 707 4.82 -11.52 23.20
CA HIS A 707 3.48 -12.03 23.44
C HIS A 707 3.50 -13.55 23.61
N GLN A 708 2.92 -14.04 24.70
CA GLN A 708 2.76 -15.48 24.97
C GLN A 708 1.32 -15.90 24.68
N THR A 709 1.15 -16.90 23.86
CA THR A 709 -0.15 -17.46 23.54
C THR A 709 -0.07 -18.93 23.20
N ARG A 710 -1.17 -19.65 23.36
CA ARG A 710 -1.38 -20.97 22.78
C ARG A 710 -2.18 -20.81 21.51
N ILE A 711 -1.72 -21.47 20.44
CA ILE A 711 -2.45 -21.56 19.19
C ILE A 711 -2.89 -23.00 18.93
N THR A 712 -4.09 -23.18 18.36
CA THR A 712 -4.62 -24.49 17.97
C THR A 712 -5.01 -24.46 16.50
N PHE A 713 -4.41 -25.32 15.71
CA PHE A 713 -4.71 -25.45 14.28
C PHE A 713 -5.99 -26.27 14.07
N SER A 714 -6.83 -25.86 13.15
CA SER A 714 -7.99 -26.66 12.76
C SER A 714 -7.58 -28.00 12.17
N LYS A 715 -8.44 -29.03 12.31
CA LYS A 715 -8.17 -30.36 11.77
C LYS A 715 -7.94 -30.37 10.25
N ASN A 716 -8.55 -29.44 9.52
CA ASN A 716 -8.40 -29.32 8.07
C ASN A 716 -6.94 -28.98 7.67
N ILE A 717 -6.21 -28.30 8.55
CA ILE A 717 -4.80 -27.95 8.33
C ILE A 717 -3.88 -29.13 8.62
N THR A 718 -4.15 -29.88 9.72
CA THR A 718 -3.21 -30.85 10.28
C THR A 718 -3.49 -32.31 9.86
N ALA A 719 -4.68 -32.61 9.30
CA ALA A 719 -5.10 -33.99 9.01
C ALA A 719 -4.12 -34.70 8.05
N ASN A 720 -3.55 -35.82 8.51
CA ASN A 720 -2.59 -36.64 7.78
C ASN A 720 -1.29 -35.90 7.37
N LYS A 721 -0.93 -34.83 8.06
CA LYS A 721 0.25 -33.99 7.78
C LYS A 721 1.15 -33.90 9.00
N HIS A 722 2.42 -33.58 8.76
CA HIS A 722 3.43 -33.28 9.78
C HIS A 722 3.72 -31.78 9.77
N GLY A 723 3.86 -31.19 10.94
CA GLY A 723 4.09 -29.74 11.09
C GLY A 723 5.58 -29.38 11.07
N TRP A 724 5.88 -28.29 10.41
CA TRP A 724 7.21 -27.70 10.27
C TRP A 724 7.17 -26.20 10.56
N ILE A 725 8.30 -25.66 10.98
CA ILE A 725 8.60 -24.22 10.87
C ILE A 725 9.63 -24.06 9.75
N TRP A 726 9.31 -23.25 8.76
CA TRP A 726 10.25 -22.81 7.73
C TRP A 726 10.83 -21.46 8.14
N ASN A 727 12.16 -21.39 8.25
CA ASN A 727 12.85 -20.19 8.70
C ASN A 727 13.25 -19.29 7.52
N PRO A 728 12.65 -18.12 7.32
CA PRO A 728 12.97 -17.25 6.19
C PRO A 728 14.33 -16.55 6.33
N GLU A 729 14.98 -16.55 7.52
CA GLU A 729 16.31 -15.97 7.66
C GLU A 729 17.39 -16.78 6.96
N ASN A 730 17.30 -18.12 7.03
CA ASN A 730 18.36 -19.01 6.52
C ASN A 730 17.85 -20.08 5.55
N GLY A 731 16.54 -20.18 5.32
CA GLY A 731 15.93 -21.19 4.46
C GLY A 731 15.82 -22.60 5.08
N ASP A 732 16.20 -22.79 6.32
CA ASP A 732 16.10 -24.09 7.01
C ASP A 732 14.65 -24.38 7.43
N ARG A 733 14.37 -25.67 7.67
CA ARG A 733 13.09 -26.09 8.24
C ARG A 733 13.30 -27.01 9.43
N TYR A 734 12.40 -26.88 10.40
CA TYR A 734 12.43 -27.63 11.66
C TYR A 734 11.08 -28.27 11.91
N ARG A 735 11.07 -29.56 12.29
CA ARG A 735 9.87 -30.29 12.65
C ARG A 735 9.32 -29.79 13.99
N ILE A 736 8.00 -29.61 14.06
CA ILE A 736 7.30 -29.32 15.31
C ILE A 736 6.50 -30.52 15.79
N THR A 737 6.36 -30.64 17.11
CA THR A 737 5.46 -31.61 17.76
C THR A 737 4.28 -30.84 18.35
N LEU A 738 3.07 -31.11 17.84
CA LEU A 738 1.82 -30.57 18.37
C LEU A 738 1.32 -31.42 19.52
N ALA A 739 0.59 -30.80 20.45
CA ALA A 739 -0.20 -31.50 21.44
C ALA A 739 -1.34 -32.30 20.79
N LYS A 740 -2.00 -33.21 21.52
CA LYS A 740 -3.07 -34.09 21.02
C LYS A 740 -4.25 -33.32 20.43
N ASP A 741 -4.48 -32.10 20.87
CA ASP A 741 -5.52 -31.17 20.40
C ASP A 741 -5.07 -30.29 19.23
N ASN A 742 -3.94 -30.58 18.60
CA ASN A 742 -3.30 -29.80 17.55
C ASN A 742 -2.80 -28.42 18.01
N SER A 743 -2.54 -28.23 19.30
CA SER A 743 -2.04 -26.95 19.83
C SER A 743 -0.53 -26.96 20.02
N ILE A 744 0.01 -25.73 20.10
CA ILE A 744 1.40 -25.44 20.46
C ILE A 744 1.45 -24.12 21.24
N ASP A 745 2.32 -24.08 22.26
CA ASP A 745 2.59 -22.84 23.01
C ASP A 745 3.65 -22.03 22.28
N LEU A 746 3.37 -20.74 22.06
CA LEU A 746 4.26 -19.80 21.39
C LEU A 746 4.66 -18.67 22.33
N ASN A 747 5.92 -18.28 22.23
CA ASN A 747 6.43 -17.04 22.78
C ASN A 747 6.98 -16.19 21.64
N LEU A 748 6.11 -15.35 21.09
CA LEU A 748 6.41 -14.41 20.02
C LEU A 748 7.20 -13.23 20.61
N GLY A 749 8.49 -13.14 20.38
CA GLY A 749 9.31 -11.99 20.72
C GLY A 749 8.92 -10.74 19.90
N PRO A 750 9.53 -9.59 20.19
CA PRO A 750 9.40 -8.40 19.38
C PRO A 750 9.76 -8.69 17.92
N ALA A 751 8.94 -8.25 16.98
CA ALA A 751 9.12 -8.46 15.54
C ALA A 751 9.30 -9.95 15.10
N ASP A 752 9.03 -10.93 15.96
CA ASP A 752 9.10 -12.36 15.61
C ASP A 752 7.99 -12.73 14.63
N SER A 753 8.32 -13.64 13.72
CA SER A 753 7.34 -14.25 12.82
C SER A 753 7.64 -15.74 12.63
N PHE A 754 6.60 -16.55 12.45
CA PHE A 754 6.68 -17.98 12.20
C PHE A 754 5.89 -18.38 10.97
N ILE A 755 6.51 -19.19 10.12
CA ILE A 755 5.86 -19.85 8.99
C ILE A 755 5.67 -21.31 9.35
N PHE A 756 4.46 -21.67 9.79
CA PHE A 756 4.09 -23.06 10.00
C PHE A 756 3.69 -23.69 8.67
N VAL A 757 4.29 -24.82 8.31
CA VAL A 757 3.98 -25.57 7.10
C VAL A 757 3.59 -26.99 7.47
N PHE A 758 2.50 -27.49 6.89
CA PHE A 758 2.02 -28.85 7.11
C PHE A 758 2.07 -29.64 5.80
N ASP A 759 2.89 -30.69 5.79
CA ASP A 759 3.11 -31.56 4.62
C ASP A 759 3.19 -33.05 5.01
N ASN A 760 3.46 -33.92 4.05
CA ASN A 760 3.57 -35.36 4.24
C ASN A 760 4.98 -35.82 4.64
N LYS A 761 5.97 -34.93 4.77
CA LYS A 761 7.38 -35.28 5.11
C LYS A 761 7.50 -35.58 6.60
N LYS A 762 8.17 -36.68 6.95
CA LYS A 762 8.15 -37.24 8.33
C LYS A 762 9.41 -36.97 9.15
N SER A 763 10.55 -36.71 8.50
CA SER A 763 11.85 -36.64 9.19
C SER A 763 12.60 -35.36 8.93
N GLY A 764 13.22 -34.81 9.94
CA GLY A 764 14.04 -33.59 9.90
C GLY A 764 14.44 -33.15 11.32
N PRO A 765 15.29 -32.12 11.44
CA PRO A 765 15.68 -31.56 12.72
C PRO A 765 14.48 -31.02 13.49
N GLU A 766 14.48 -31.20 14.81
CA GLU A 766 13.41 -30.69 15.67
C GLU A 766 13.58 -29.20 15.95
N TRP A 767 12.46 -28.48 15.98
CA TRP A 767 12.42 -27.10 16.43
C TRP A 767 12.67 -27.01 17.94
N LYS A 768 13.61 -26.16 18.31
CA LYS A 768 13.88 -25.84 19.71
C LYS A 768 13.53 -24.37 19.93
N PRO A 769 12.52 -24.04 20.76
CA PRO A 769 12.20 -22.67 21.07
C PRO A 769 13.36 -21.99 21.80
N LEU A 770 13.55 -20.70 21.52
CA LEU A 770 14.54 -19.91 22.26
C LEU A 770 14.17 -19.88 23.75
N PRO A 771 15.16 -20.04 24.63
CA PRO A 771 14.94 -19.96 26.09
C PRO A 771 14.35 -18.60 26.47
N THR A 772 13.29 -18.59 27.26
CA THR A 772 12.50 -17.40 27.62
C THR A 772 12.96 -16.73 28.93
N GLY A 773 14.25 -16.69 29.18
CA GLY A 773 14.83 -16.13 30.39
C GLY A 773 14.98 -17.17 31.49
N ASN A 774 15.86 -16.89 32.42
CA ASN A 774 16.11 -17.70 33.59
C ASN A 774 16.21 -16.76 34.81
N PRO A 775 15.50 -17.04 35.91
CA PRO A 775 15.61 -16.23 37.13
C PRO A 775 17.04 -16.21 37.71
N ASP A 776 17.84 -17.22 37.36
CA ASP A 776 19.25 -17.34 37.82
C ASP A 776 20.24 -16.65 36.86
N ALA A 777 19.75 -15.83 35.91
CA ALA A 777 20.58 -15.09 34.95
C ALA A 777 21.51 -14.11 35.69
N LYS A 778 22.81 -14.21 35.41
CA LYS A 778 23.85 -13.33 35.97
C LYS A 778 24.16 -12.19 35.01
N THR A 779 24.07 -10.96 35.49
CA THR A 779 24.51 -9.78 34.74
C THR A 779 26.03 -9.73 34.65
N ILE A 780 26.54 -9.33 33.49
CA ILE A 780 27.96 -9.01 33.30
C ILE A 780 28.17 -7.58 33.84
N GLU A 781 28.72 -7.50 35.07
CA GLU A 781 28.90 -6.22 35.75
C GLU A 781 30.27 -5.56 35.49
N ASN A 782 31.16 -6.22 34.74
CA ASN A 782 32.48 -5.68 34.43
C ASN A 782 32.37 -4.44 33.51
N ARG A 783 33.36 -3.55 33.68
CA ARG A 783 33.50 -2.37 32.82
C ARG A 783 33.69 -2.74 31.34
N TRP A 784 32.97 -2.10 30.44
CA TRP A 784 33.06 -2.32 29.00
C TRP A 784 34.04 -1.34 28.34
N SER A 785 34.93 -1.82 27.47
CA SER A 785 35.66 -0.97 26.53
C SER A 785 34.86 -0.86 25.25
N ALA A 786 34.48 0.35 24.87
CA ALA A 786 33.68 0.59 23.66
C ALA A 786 34.46 1.44 22.65
N GLU A 787 34.64 0.90 21.45
CA GLU A 787 35.22 1.58 20.30
C GLU A 787 34.12 2.05 19.36
N PHE A 788 34.06 3.34 19.12
CA PHE A 788 33.10 4.01 18.23
C PHE A 788 33.78 4.38 16.90
N ILE A 789 33.20 3.93 15.78
CA ILE A 789 33.66 4.29 14.43
C ILE A 789 32.55 5.04 13.74
N HIS A 790 32.76 6.34 13.47
CA HIS A 790 31.75 7.19 12.89
C HIS A 790 31.58 6.93 11.38
N CYS A 791 30.34 6.82 10.90
CA CYS A 791 30.03 6.39 9.53
C CYS A 791 30.42 7.39 8.43
N HIS A 792 30.50 8.67 8.75
CA HIS A 792 30.75 9.73 7.75
C HIS A 792 32.23 9.98 7.51
N ASP A 793 32.99 10.13 8.57
CA ASP A 793 34.40 10.54 8.51
C ASP A 793 35.38 9.46 8.99
N GLY A 794 34.87 8.32 9.45
CA GLY A 794 35.69 7.23 9.97
C GLY A 794 36.40 7.55 11.30
N THR A 795 36.02 8.63 11.99
CA THR A 795 36.61 9.01 13.28
C THR A 795 36.45 7.89 14.29
N VAL A 796 37.55 7.49 14.95
CA VAL A 796 37.56 6.43 15.95
C VAL A 796 37.74 7.05 17.35
N LYS A 797 36.85 6.64 18.31
CA LYS A 797 36.90 7.05 19.70
C LYS A 797 36.71 5.83 20.60
N THR A 798 37.68 5.56 21.49
CA THR A 798 37.55 4.48 22.50
C THR A 798 37.26 5.08 23.86
N VAL A 799 36.24 4.55 24.54
CA VAL A 799 35.85 4.97 25.90
C VAL A 799 35.58 3.77 26.78
N GLN A 800 35.72 3.99 28.10
CA GLN A 800 35.32 3.01 29.09
C GLN A 800 33.90 3.32 29.59
N ILE A 801 33.03 2.32 29.58
CA ILE A 801 31.61 2.43 29.95
C ILE A 801 31.38 1.59 31.20
N ASP A 802 31.12 2.25 32.32
CA ASP A 802 30.87 1.58 33.59
C ASP A 802 29.47 0.96 33.67
N VAL A 803 28.48 1.62 33.04
CA VAL A 803 27.08 1.19 32.96
C VAL A 803 26.56 1.35 31.52
N LEU A 804 26.07 0.26 30.95
CA LEU A 804 25.43 0.27 29.65
C LEU A 804 24.15 1.11 29.71
N LYS A 805 23.98 2.04 28.76
CA LYS A 805 22.82 2.94 28.66
C LYS A 805 22.58 3.42 27.24
N ASP A 806 21.44 3.99 27.01
CA ASP A 806 21.05 4.57 25.71
C ASP A 806 22.00 5.71 25.32
N LEU A 807 22.52 5.67 24.10
CA LEU A 807 23.42 6.72 23.59
C LEU A 807 22.76 8.09 23.55
N LYS A 808 21.43 8.16 23.38
CA LYS A 808 20.73 9.46 23.41
C LYS A 808 20.83 10.17 24.76
N GLU A 809 21.16 9.43 25.85
CA GLU A 809 21.37 9.96 27.20
C GLU A 809 22.85 10.31 27.48
N MET A 810 23.73 10.05 26.49
CA MET A 810 25.17 10.30 26.60
C MET A 810 25.54 11.55 25.79
N THR A 811 25.80 12.68 26.41
CA THR A 811 26.07 13.99 25.77
C THR A 811 27.05 13.90 24.60
N ASP A 812 28.13 13.12 24.74
CA ASP A 812 29.18 12.96 23.72
C ASP A 812 28.77 12.08 22.54
N PHE A 813 27.67 11.30 22.65
CA PHE A 813 27.28 10.27 21.69
C PHE A 813 25.81 10.38 21.22
N VAL A 814 25.06 11.37 21.71
CA VAL A 814 23.66 11.59 21.34
C VAL A 814 23.47 11.73 19.83
N ASN A 815 24.46 12.28 19.12
CA ASN A 815 24.47 12.50 17.68
C ASN A 815 25.35 11.48 16.92
N PHE A 816 25.74 10.38 17.56
CA PHE A 816 26.58 9.37 16.92
C PHE A 816 25.79 8.59 15.84
N ALA A 817 26.46 8.27 14.74
CA ALA A 817 26.00 7.30 13.75
C ALA A 817 27.20 6.48 13.25
N GLY A 818 27.07 5.16 13.25
CA GLY A 818 28.16 4.28 12.85
C GLY A 818 28.11 2.92 13.54
N THR A 819 29.29 2.34 13.76
CA THR A 819 29.46 1.08 14.46
C THR A 819 30.12 1.29 15.84
N ILE A 820 29.70 0.48 16.82
CA ILE A 820 30.24 0.50 18.17
C ILE A 820 30.60 -0.92 18.53
N THR A 821 31.85 -1.16 18.88
CA THR A 821 32.31 -2.46 19.33
C THR A 821 32.56 -2.43 20.85
N TYR A 822 31.69 -3.13 21.60
CA TYR A 822 31.80 -3.30 23.06
C TYR A 822 32.60 -4.55 23.35
N ASN A 823 33.68 -4.41 24.11
CA ASN A 823 34.56 -5.49 24.51
C ASN A 823 34.49 -5.73 26.03
N ASN A 824 34.46 -7.00 26.41
CA ASN A 824 34.54 -7.41 27.82
C ASN A 824 35.23 -8.77 27.94
N THR A 825 35.66 -9.10 29.16
CA THR A 825 36.25 -10.42 29.52
C THR A 825 35.45 -11.00 30.69
N ILE A 826 35.04 -12.25 30.53
CA ILE A 826 34.27 -13.00 31.56
C ILE A 826 34.99 -14.28 31.92
N GLU A 827 34.87 -14.69 33.20
CA GLU A 827 35.35 -15.97 33.68
C GLU A 827 34.22 -17.00 33.69
N ILE A 828 34.42 -18.13 33.01
CA ILE A 828 33.45 -19.22 32.89
C ILE A 828 34.04 -20.49 33.53
N ASN A 829 33.33 -20.99 34.54
CA ASN A 829 33.75 -22.25 35.23
C ASN A 829 33.29 -23.49 34.45
N ASP A 830 32.11 -23.44 33.85
CA ASP A 830 31.50 -24.52 33.05
C ASP A 830 30.86 -23.96 31.80
N PRO A 831 31.42 -24.20 30.60
CA PRO A 831 30.97 -23.66 29.33
C PRO A 831 29.71 -24.36 28.73
N VAL A 832 29.30 -25.50 29.31
CA VAL A 832 28.20 -26.30 28.72
C VAL A 832 26.87 -25.58 28.83
N ASN A 833 26.10 -25.52 27.70
CA ASN A 833 24.75 -24.98 27.63
C ASN A 833 24.61 -23.51 28.12
N VAL A 834 25.65 -22.69 27.96
CA VAL A 834 25.60 -21.28 28.33
C VAL A 834 24.87 -20.49 27.24
N ILE A 835 23.91 -19.69 27.69
CA ILE A 835 23.15 -18.73 26.90
C ILE A 835 23.62 -17.33 27.29
N ILE A 836 23.76 -16.46 26.27
CA ILE A 836 23.91 -15.02 26.45
C ILE A 836 22.63 -14.30 25.97
N ASN A 837 22.18 -13.34 26.76
CA ASN A 837 21.16 -12.41 26.39
C ASN A 837 21.72 -10.99 26.47
N LEU A 838 21.76 -10.28 25.33
CA LEU A 838 22.29 -8.91 25.27
C LEU A 838 21.35 -7.87 25.89
N GLY A 839 20.15 -8.30 26.32
CA GLY A 839 19.13 -7.40 26.84
C GLY A 839 18.57 -6.47 25.75
N LYS A 840 18.42 -5.20 26.09
CA LYS A 840 17.86 -4.20 25.17
C LYS A 840 18.95 -3.66 24.26
N VAL A 841 18.72 -3.80 22.95
CA VAL A 841 19.63 -3.32 21.89
C VAL A 841 18.82 -2.55 20.85
N TYR A 842 19.31 -1.40 20.44
CA TYR A 842 18.78 -0.64 19.32
C TYR A 842 19.82 -0.58 18.18
N GLY A 843 19.54 -1.27 17.10
CA GLY A 843 20.41 -1.45 15.96
C GLY A 843 20.68 -2.92 15.62
N ILE A 844 21.52 -3.15 14.62
CA ILE A 844 21.99 -4.51 14.28
C ILE A 844 23.07 -4.89 15.26
N SER A 845 23.03 -6.11 15.78
CA SER A 845 24.09 -6.63 16.67
C SER A 845 24.82 -7.80 16.05
N GLU A 846 26.14 -7.81 16.18
CA GLU A 846 26.98 -8.95 15.85
C GLU A 846 27.73 -9.38 17.11
N LEU A 847 27.67 -10.65 17.44
CA LEU A 847 28.31 -11.24 18.64
C LEU A 847 29.47 -12.12 18.23
N LYS A 848 30.62 -11.89 18.87
CA LYS A 848 31.76 -12.80 18.81
C LYS A 848 32.18 -13.22 20.22
N ILE A 849 32.60 -14.47 20.36
CA ILE A 849 33.17 -15.05 21.58
C ILE A 849 34.52 -15.64 21.21
N ASN A 850 35.58 -15.25 21.93
CA ASN A 850 36.94 -15.69 21.67
C ASN A 850 37.36 -15.52 20.20
N GLY A 851 36.92 -14.43 19.56
CA GLY A 851 37.16 -14.13 18.13
C GLY A 851 36.26 -14.90 17.15
N HIS A 852 35.46 -15.87 17.60
CA HIS A 852 34.54 -16.62 16.75
C HIS A 852 33.20 -15.89 16.63
N LYS A 853 32.76 -15.62 15.41
CA LYS A 853 31.42 -15.05 15.12
C LYS A 853 30.33 -16.05 15.52
N CYS A 854 29.49 -15.67 16.47
CA CYS A 854 28.35 -16.46 16.93
C CYS A 854 27.07 -16.19 16.14
N SER A 855 26.72 -14.92 15.99
CA SER A 855 25.47 -14.50 15.32
C SER A 855 25.53 -13.07 14.78
N THR A 856 24.67 -12.78 13.85
CA THR A 856 24.22 -11.42 13.50
C THR A 856 22.70 -11.35 13.72
N LYS A 857 22.23 -10.45 14.56
CA LYS A 857 20.81 -10.23 14.86
C LYS A 857 20.41 -8.83 14.43
N TRP A 858 19.39 -8.73 13.62
CA TRP A 858 18.96 -7.46 13.05
C TRP A 858 17.54 -7.02 13.48
N TYR A 859 16.84 -7.92 14.20
CA TYR A 859 15.54 -7.64 14.84
C TYR A 859 15.33 -8.51 16.08
N GLY A 860 14.33 -8.19 16.90
CA GLY A 860 13.81 -9.04 17.97
C GLY A 860 14.77 -9.26 19.14
N ARG A 861 14.66 -10.42 19.75
CA ARG A 861 15.46 -10.80 20.92
C ARG A 861 16.91 -11.10 20.55
N ARG A 862 17.84 -10.57 21.33
CA ARG A 862 19.29 -10.76 21.16
C ARG A 862 19.79 -11.85 22.07
N ILE A 863 19.36 -13.11 21.84
CA ILE A 863 19.67 -14.29 22.68
C ILE A 863 20.40 -15.32 21.82
N ASP A 864 21.55 -15.82 22.32
CA ASP A 864 22.39 -16.80 21.61
C ASP A 864 22.90 -17.90 22.54
N SER A 865 22.95 -19.13 22.02
CA SER A 865 23.65 -20.25 22.66
C SER A 865 25.15 -20.18 22.35
N ILE A 866 25.96 -19.87 23.34
CA ILE A 866 27.39 -19.60 23.16
C ILE A 866 28.30 -20.69 23.70
N GLY A 867 27.74 -21.71 24.35
CA GLY A 867 28.55 -22.76 25.06
C GLY A 867 29.66 -23.38 24.21
N LYS A 868 29.38 -23.62 22.89
CA LYS A 868 30.39 -24.23 21.99
C LYS A 868 31.59 -23.33 21.66
N TYR A 869 31.50 -22.03 21.96
CA TYR A 869 32.57 -21.06 21.70
C TYR A 869 33.33 -20.69 22.97
N LEU A 870 32.86 -21.13 24.13
CA LEU A 870 33.47 -20.83 25.45
C LEU A 870 34.49 -21.88 25.85
N VAL A 871 35.49 -21.42 26.61
CA VAL A 871 36.47 -22.29 27.31
C VAL A 871 36.34 -22.08 28.82
N LYS A 872 36.82 -23.05 29.61
CA LYS A 872 36.93 -22.87 31.07
C LYS A 872 37.97 -21.81 31.35
N GLY A 873 37.66 -20.84 32.20
CA GLY A 873 38.50 -19.68 32.51
C GLY A 873 38.06 -18.43 31.78
N ASN A 874 39.04 -17.58 31.42
CA ASN A 874 38.77 -16.29 30.78
C ASN A 874 38.32 -16.43 29.30
N ASN A 875 37.24 -15.72 28.95
CA ASN A 875 36.69 -15.65 27.61
C ASN A 875 36.47 -14.19 27.21
N THR A 876 36.78 -13.84 25.97
CA THR A 876 36.51 -12.52 25.43
C THR A 876 35.15 -12.47 24.81
N ILE A 877 34.41 -11.37 25.05
CA ILE A 877 33.13 -11.04 24.40
C ILE A 877 33.32 -9.77 23.59
N GLU A 878 32.96 -9.81 22.32
CA GLU A 878 32.88 -8.68 21.43
C GLU A 878 31.45 -8.54 20.92
N ILE A 879 30.82 -7.38 21.17
CA ILE A 879 29.46 -7.06 20.70
C ILE A 879 29.55 -5.81 19.84
N MET A 880 29.40 -5.98 18.55
CA MET A 880 29.31 -4.85 17.62
C MET A 880 27.85 -4.43 17.44
N ILE A 881 27.57 -3.13 17.53
CA ILE A 881 26.24 -2.54 17.28
C ILE A 881 26.33 -1.55 16.15
N VAL A 882 25.40 -1.66 15.17
CA VAL A 882 25.23 -0.71 14.06
C VAL A 882 24.06 0.18 14.39
N THR A 883 24.27 1.49 14.51
CA THR A 883 23.25 2.48 14.89
C THR A 883 22.49 3.02 13.66
N SER A 884 21.35 3.68 13.87
CA SER A 884 20.67 4.48 12.83
C SER A 884 21.39 5.82 12.61
N MET A 885 21.07 6.51 11.48
CA MET A 885 21.65 7.81 11.14
C MET A 885 20.87 9.01 11.67
N GLY A 886 19.63 8.81 12.15
CA GLY A 886 18.67 9.91 12.36
C GLY A 886 19.17 11.01 13.28
N ASN A 887 19.75 10.66 14.43
CA ASN A 887 20.26 11.65 15.40
C ASN A 887 21.43 12.47 14.82
N TYR A 888 22.34 11.83 14.10
CA TYR A 888 23.44 12.51 13.44
C TYR A 888 22.95 13.48 12.36
N MET A 889 22.05 13.02 11.47
CA MET A 889 21.50 13.87 10.40
C MET A 889 20.75 15.06 11.00
N LYS A 890 20.01 14.87 12.08
CA LYS A 890 19.34 15.97 12.81
C LYS A 890 20.32 17.00 13.35
N SER A 891 21.50 16.60 13.76
CA SER A 891 22.53 17.49 14.31
C SER A 891 23.26 18.36 13.26
N LEU A 892 23.14 18.01 11.98
CA LEU A 892 23.75 18.74 10.87
C LEU A 892 22.97 20.02 10.53
N THR A 893 22.96 21.00 11.43
CA THR A 893 22.09 22.20 11.35
C THR A 893 22.34 23.10 10.13
N THR A 894 23.50 23.00 9.51
CA THR A 894 23.87 23.77 8.31
C THR A 894 23.70 22.97 7.01
N ASN A 895 23.34 21.68 7.09
CA ASN A 895 23.14 20.85 5.91
C ASN A 895 21.69 20.92 5.44
N PRO A 896 21.38 21.53 4.27
CA PRO A 896 20.02 21.78 3.83
C PRO A 896 19.23 20.48 3.56
N ILE A 897 19.89 19.42 3.06
CA ILE A 897 19.26 18.12 2.78
C ILE A 897 18.88 17.44 4.11
N ALA A 898 19.81 17.41 5.06
CA ALA A 898 19.56 16.83 6.38
C ALA A 898 18.43 17.58 7.09
N GLN A 899 18.45 18.92 7.13
CA GLN A 899 17.42 19.74 7.79
C GLN A 899 16.04 19.59 7.16
N TYR A 900 15.97 19.55 5.80
CA TYR A 900 14.71 19.34 5.10
C TYR A 900 14.00 18.06 5.56
N TRP A 901 14.73 16.96 5.73
CA TRP A 901 14.15 15.66 6.09
C TRP A 901 13.99 15.44 7.60
N THR A 902 14.70 16.18 8.45
CA THR A 902 14.66 15.97 9.91
C THR A 902 13.91 17.06 10.68
N ASN A 903 13.84 18.29 10.16
CA ASN A 903 13.28 19.42 10.89
C ASN A 903 12.23 20.26 10.12
N GLU A 904 12.25 20.25 8.79
CA GLU A 904 11.42 21.18 7.99
C GLU A 904 10.15 20.56 7.44
N LYS A 905 10.25 19.39 6.79
CA LYS A 905 9.13 18.87 5.99
C LYS A 905 7.97 18.35 6.83
N THR A 906 8.22 17.74 7.96
CA THR A 906 7.19 16.93 8.64
C THR A 906 6.99 17.24 10.11
N LYS A 907 7.88 17.88 10.72
CA LYS A 907 8.02 18.21 12.15
C LYS A 907 9.40 17.78 12.64
N THR A 908 9.83 18.41 13.74
CA THR A 908 11.05 18.00 14.43
C THR A 908 11.00 16.54 14.84
N GLN A 909 11.85 15.71 14.26
CA GLN A 909 11.94 14.30 14.61
C GLN A 909 12.47 14.13 16.04
N PRO A 910 11.92 13.19 16.84
CA PRO A 910 12.46 12.88 18.16
C PRO A 910 13.84 12.21 18.03
N LEU A 911 14.65 12.34 19.07
CA LEU A 911 15.90 11.60 19.17
C LEU A 911 15.62 10.11 19.28
N GLN A 912 16.36 9.31 18.51
CA GLN A 912 16.25 7.86 18.50
C GLN A 912 17.10 7.22 19.59
N SER A 913 16.60 6.16 20.21
CA SER A 913 17.39 5.27 21.06
C SER A 913 18.40 4.49 20.25
N MET A 914 19.63 4.33 20.76
CA MET A 914 20.72 3.67 20.02
C MET A 914 21.66 2.94 20.95
N GLY A 915 22.29 1.87 20.45
CA GLY A 915 23.38 1.19 21.13
C GLY A 915 22.96 -0.02 21.96
N LEU A 916 23.88 -0.52 22.77
CA LEU A 916 23.69 -1.61 23.72
C LEU A 916 23.29 -1.04 25.08
N ILE A 917 22.04 -1.24 25.45
CA ILE A 917 21.48 -0.75 26.72
C ILE A 917 21.56 -1.86 27.79
N GLY A 918 21.53 -3.11 27.36
CA GLY A 918 21.62 -4.24 28.28
C GLY A 918 20.35 -4.44 29.14
N PRO A 919 20.45 -5.05 30.36
CA PRO A 919 21.68 -5.70 30.86
C PRO A 919 22.10 -6.91 30.03
N VAL A 920 23.38 -7.10 29.82
CA VAL A 920 23.92 -8.32 29.22
C VAL A 920 24.00 -9.40 30.32
N THR A 921 23.31 -10.51 30.07
CA THR A 921 23.19 -11.59 31.07
C THR A 921 23.62 -12.94 30.52
N LEU A 922 24.11 -13.80 31.41
CA LEU A 922 24.47 -15.18 31.14
C LEU A 922 23.64 -16.13 32.01
N TYR A 923 23.18 -17.23 31.45
CA TYR A 923 22.49 -18.28 32.20
C TYR A 923 22.68 -19.66 31.54
N LYS A 924 22.34 -20.71 32.28
CA LYS A 924 22.33 -22.08 31.75
C LYS A 924 21.00 -22.45 31.18
N ASP A 925 20.99 -23.11 30.01
CA ASP A 925 19.78 -23.78 29.53
C ASP A 925 19.61 -25.11 30.23
N ASN A 926 18.66 -25.19 31.17
CA ASN A 926 18.37 -26.39 31.95
C ASN A 926 17.40 -27.37 31.27
N LYS A 927 17.00 -27.09 30.02
CA LYS A 927 15.99 -27.85 29.27
C LYS A 927 16.60 -28.85 28.24
N THR A 928 17.91 -29.04 28.25
CA THR A 928 18.59 -30.00 27.34
C THR A 928 19.01 -31.25 28.07
#